data_329abf799d185ab01bbc13fad7b198db
#
_entry.id   329abf799d185ab01bbc13fad7b198db
#
_cell.length_a   1.000
_cell.length_b   1.000
_cell.length_c   1.000
_cell.angle_alpha   90.00
_cell.angle_beta   90.00
_cell.angle_gamma   90.00
#
_symmetry.space_group_name_H-M   'P 1'
#
loop_
_entity.id
_entity.type
_entity.pdbx_description
1 polymer ?
#
loop_
_entity_poly.entity_id
_entity_poly.type
_entity_poly.pdbx_seq_one_letter_code
_entity_poly.pdbx_strand_id
1 'polypeptide(L)'
;MTDNHIHGAKWWKFDFHNHTPKSIDFGRGDDTEKNVSCQNWLLEYMRKEIDCIAVTDHNTGAYIDELKKTYLDMKENQIDGFRDLYIFPGVEISVNGGIHLLAILDLDANSEDIAKLIGNCKYQGSSGDSNGVTTESLESVIELIIKAGGIAIPAHVDKGAGLFYKYLGKNETGEITAEVSGIHTGITLAQVLGSNRENLLAIELIDKSYNLPETYKQSKLFLAEVVGSDSHKLCEIGTNYTWVKMSVPSLDALKLALHDREDGIIRKDEIVIDPNSISNRYFIKSISVKSGFKAGNGNPLKSEFSPWLTSIIGGRGSGKSTILNYLRIALARTDEMPDEVLTEFKKFYKIAEKNGTGMLRNETAIEVEIYKDGKLHLIKWSNSTHTLQEWNVTKAKWDASIAVSNIKELFPVQIFSQKELYALTGNPSKLIDLIDSQFDKPAWNEEKDNLVNRWIADRAKLRQLQNAISEESNIIAQLSSTSNKIDLYESSAYKHTLNNFNKLTATNKFFTDTSEIVSHFISQLEETKKKVPNIDIPEGINDIFFDDTLHYVENMNNALKAAKEKLEEAVVLVNPYKEDLLKQLNALPWFEQFEAAKQAYTEIAESIMELGTESYEAMILKRATLNDKLALIENQKEELSTLKANLEILYDSIIDKEKELRSKRNEIIGRWRAVDDTNNPFLIIELKQMADPEKANETFRQLIRKSSGEFSDYIYSKTEEDETGRGLIADIINESESTRWEKRQTCINEFLSATEVDKKHLDLRLVKHLDQLKQNTPEDIDRLLIWVPEDKLVLKFKKQGREEDIQTGSAGERTAGMLGLLLALNDI
;
A
#
# COMPACT_ATOMS: atom_id res chain seq x y z
N MET A 1 -4.77 -13.00 26.15
CA MET A 1 -3.91 -14.17 25.94
C MET A 1 -2.59 -13.86 26.60
N THR A 2 -2.22 -14.64 27.57
CA THR A 2 -1.05 -14.40 28.41
C THR A 2 0.26 -14.56 27.64
N ASP A 3 1.28 -13.82 28.04
CA ASP A 3 2.70 -13.70 27.64
C ASP A 3 3.46 -14.94 27.12
N ASN A 4 2.87 -16.13 27.16
CA ASN A 4 3.52 -17.41 26.88
C ASN A 4 3.78 -17.72 25.38
N HIS A 5 3.53 -16.77 24.46
CA HIS A 5 3.63 -17.05 23.02
C HIS A 5 4.77 -16.30 22.31
N ILE A 6 5.41 -15.36 22.99
CA ILE A 6 6.53 -14.59 22.41
C ILE A 6 7.85 -15.31 22.75
N HIS A 7 8.53 -15.79 21.72
CA HIS A 7 9.89 -16.30 21.84
C HIS A 7 10.90 -15.19 21.49
N GLY A 8 11.96 -15.05 22.29
CA GLY A 8 12.98 -14.02 22.10
C GLY A 8 12.66 -12.73 22.86
N ALA A 9 12.99 -11.56 22.27
CA ALA A 9 12.80 -10.28 22.90
C ALA A 9 11.31 -9.92 23.03
N LYS A 10 10.94 -9.28 24.15
CA LYS A 10 9.63 -8.65 24.35
C LYS A 10 9.80 -7.29 25.01
N TRP A 11 8.75 -6.53 25.06
CA TRP A 11 8.71 -5.25 25.70
C TRP A 11 8.38 -5.39 27.19
N TRP A 12 9.22 -4.76 28.04
CA TRP A 12 9.09 -4.77 29.48
C TRP A 12 8.80 -3.37 29.98
N LYS A 13 7.81 -3.19 30.86
CA LYS A 13 7.56 -1.91 31.50
C LYS A 13 8.66 -1.66 32.52
N PHE A 14 9.48 -0.66 32.29
CA PHE A 14 10.63 -0.33 33.13
C PHE A 14 10.43 1.06 33.75
N ASP A 15 10.42 1.13 35.09
CA ASP A 15 10.47 2.37 35.84
C ASP A 15 11.93 2.70 36.17
N PHE A 16 12.48 3.69 35.49
CA PHE A 16 13.91 4.07 35.58
C PHE A 16 14.24 4.90 36.80
N HIS A 17 13.23 5.57 37.41
CA HIS A 17 13.44 6.55 38.45
C HIS A 17 12.33 6.47 39.47
N ASN A 18 12.70 6.06 40.69
CA ASN A 18 11.76 5.94 41.79
C ASN A 18 12.50 5.99 43.15
N HIS A 19 11.77 6.33 44.20
CA HIS A 19 12.27 6.43 45.56
C HIS A 19 11.58 5.48 46.49
N THR A 20 12.27 5.16 47.60
CA THR A 20 11.79 4.32 48.69
C THR A 20 11.76 5.16 50.01
N PRO A 21 11.22 4.61 51.12
CA PRO A 21 11.29 5.30 52.43
C PRO A 21 12.69 5.63 52.92
N LYS A 22 13.77 5.24 52.20
CA LYS A 22 15.16 5.60 52.56
C LYS A 22 15.60 6.95 51.95
N SER A 23 14.88 7.48 50.96
CA SER A 23 15.02 8.88 50.57
C SER A 23 14.32 9.76 51.61
N ILE A 24 15.01 10.84 52.08
CA ILE A 24 14.53 11.72 53.16
C ILE A 24 13.20 12.38 52.79
N ASP A 25 12.99 12.72 51.58
CA ASP A 25 11.81 13.39 51.06
C ASP A 25 10.69 12.44 50.60
N PHE A 26 10.85 11.11 50.72
CA PHE A 26 9.77 10.16 50.49
C PHE A 26 8.61 10.41 51.44
N GLY A 27 7.39 10.33 50.94
CA GLY A 27 6.16 10.66 51.65
C GLY A 27 5.84 12.15 51.67
N ARG A 28 6.79 13.04 51.29
CA ARG A 28 6.58 14.51 51.23
C ARG A 28 5.85 15.09 52.46
N GLY A 29 6.28 14.61 53.67
CA GLY A 29 5.71 15.05 54.96
C GLY A 29 4.51 14.24 55.47
N ASP A 30 4.11 13.16 54.79
CA ASP A 30 3.13 12.19 55.24
C ASP A 30 3.83 10.99 55.92
N ASP A 31 3.69 10.92 57.29
CA ASP A 31 4.29 9.84 58.06
C ASP A 31 3.75 8.46 57.72
N THR A 32 2.53 8.35 57.20
CA THR A 32 1.94 7.08 56.78
C THR A 32 2.64 6.54 55.54
N GLU A 33 2.88 7.38 54.57
CA GLU A 33 3.63 7.08 53.35
C GLU A 33 5.09 6.76 53.70
N LYS A 34 5.73 7.52 54.60
CA LYS A 34 7.10 7.33 55.06
C LYS A 34 7.35 5.97 55.70
N ASN A 35 6.33 5.35 56.33
CA ASN A 35 6.41 4.09 57.06
C ASN A 35 5.88 2.89 56.24
N VAL A 36 5.72 3.03 54.92
CA VAL A 36 5.29 1.93 54.07
C VAL A 36 6.27 0.75 54.15
N SER A 37 5.75 -0.49 54.28
CA SER A 37 6.56 -1.68 54.31
C SER A 37 7.13 -2.04 52.92
N CYS A 38 8.29 -2.71 52.87
CA CYS A 38 8.84 -3.27 51.63
C CYS A 38 7.81 -4.07 50.85
N GLN A 39 7.06 -4.92 51.52
CA GLN A 39 6.03 -5.77 50.87
C GLN A 39 4.97 -4.92 50.18
N ASN A 40 4.42 -3.90 50.84
CA ASN A 40 3.39 -3.03 50.27
C ASN A 40 3.93 -2.20 49.09
N TRP A 41 5.17 -1.71 49.21
CA TRP A 41 5.83 -0.97 48.16
C TRP A 41 6.01 -1.85 46.91
N LEU A 42 6.48 -3.09 47.04
CA LEU A 42 6.64 -4.06 45.95
C LEU A 42 5.27 -4.46 45.36
N LEU A 43 4.27 -4.72 46.19
CA LEU A 43 2.91 -5.06 45.73
C LEU A 43 2.29 -3.93 44.89
N GLU A 44 2.60 -2.66 45.15
CA GLU A 44 2.08 -1.56 44.34
C GLU A 44 2.66 -1.58 42.93
N TYR A 45 3.96 -1.85 42.76
CA TYR A 45 4.57 -2.07 41.44
C TYR A 45 3.95 -3.25 40.72
N MET A 46 3.74 -4.35 41.44
CA MET A 46 3.12 -5.56 40.89
C MET A 46 1.67 -5.29 40.44
N ARG A 47 0.90 -4.53 41.24
CA ARG A 47 -0.47 -4.12 40.92
C ARG A 47 -0.55 -3.19 39.70
N LYS A 48 0.46 -2.33 39.50
CA LYS A 48 0.60 -1.45 38.33
C LYS A 48 1.15 -2.16 37.11
N GLU A 49 1.44 -3.46 37.24
CA GLU A 49 2.01 -4.28 36.17
C GLU A 49 3.35 -3.74 35.63
N ILE A 50 4.15 -3.11 36.48
CA ILE A 50 5.54 -2.78 36.14
C ILE A 50 6.37 -4.05 36.22
N ASP A 51 7.23 -4.29 35.24
CA ASP A 51 8.03 -5.51 35.11
C ASP A 51 9.45 -5.36 35.67
N CYS A 52 10.02 -4.17 35.49
CA CYS A 52 11.39 -3.84 35.91
C CYS A 52 11.41 -2.49 36.63
N ILE A 53 12.21 -2.39 37.68
CA ILE A 53 12.43 -1.13 38.40
C ILE A 53 13.92 -0.94 38.63
N ALA A 54 14.39 0.31 38.53
CA ALA A 54 15.67 0.73 39.07
C ALA A 54 15.42 1.47 40.37
N VAL A 55 15.83 0.92 41.50
CA VAL A 55 15.69 1.58 42.82
C VAL A 55 16.74 2.67 42.91
N THR A 56 16.31 3.94 42.90
CA THR A 56 17.19 5.10 42.70
C THR A 56 17.05 6.14 43.81
N ASP A 57 17.05 5.69 45.08
CA ASP A 57 17.04 6.59 46.23
C ASP A 57 18.17 7.64 46.19
N HIS A 58 17.91 8.82 46.69
CA HIS A 58 18.89 9.90 46.79
C HIS A 58 20.13 9.48 47.53
N ASN A 59 21.26 9.41 46.90
CA ASN A 59 22.60 9.18 47.48
C ASN A 59 22.62 8.02 48.51
N THR A 60 21.79 6.96 48.34
CA THR A 60 21.78 5.77 49.18
C THR A 60 21.29 4.53 48.44
N GLY A 61 21.81 3.37 48.80
CA GLY A 61 21.32 2.06 48.37
C GLY A 61 20.77 1.21 49.53
N ALA A 62 20.49 1.83 50.65
CA ALA A 62 20.24 1.12 51.93
C ALA A 62 18.98 0.26 51.95
N TYR A 63 18.04 0.40 50.97
CA TYR A 63 16.81 -0.40 50.91
C TYR A 63 16.91 -1.61 49.99
N ILE A 64 17.94 -1.67 49.12
CA ILE A 64 18.07 -2.66 48.05
C ILE A 64 18.06 -4.09 48.59
N ASP A 65 18.87 -4.41 49.60
CA ASP A 65 18.99 -5.77 50.13
C ASP A 65 17.70 -6.23 50.84
N GLU A 66 17.05 -5.29 51.55
CA GLU A 66 15.75 -5.53 52.19
C GLU A 66 14.67 -5.80 51.17
N LEU A 67 14.60 -5.02 50.08
CA LEU A 67 13.66 -5.20 48.98
C LEU A 67 13.86 -6.56 48.30
N LYS A 68 15.08 -6.91 47.96
CA LYS A 68 15.41 -8.22 47.34
C LYS A 68 15.05 -9.38 48.24
N LYS A 69 15.35 -9.30 49.52
CA LYS A 69 14.98 -10.32 50.51
C LYS A 69 13.45 -10.44 50.62
N THR A 70 12.73 -9.31 50.77
CA THR A 70 11.28 -9.30 50.86
C THR A 70 10.64 -9.88 49.58
N TYR A 71 11.17 -9.54 48.37
CA TYR A 71 10.72 -10.13 47.15
C TYR A 71 10.83 -11.65 47.11
N LEU A 72 11.95 -12.19 47.54
CA LEU A 72 12.15 -13.64 47.63
C LEU A 72 11.19 -14.29 48.61
N ASP A 73 11.03 -13.72 49.81
CA ASP A 73 10.09 -14.20 50.83
C ASP A 73 8.63 -14.15 50.31
N MET A 74 8.25 -13.14 49.55
CA MET A 74 6.92 -13.01 48.92
C MET A 74 6.71 -14.09 47.84
N LYS A 75 7.75 -14.41 47.06
CA LYS A 75 7.71 -15.43 46.02
C LYS A 75 7.57 -16.83 46.61
N GLU A 76 8.35 -17.14 47.65
CA GLU A 76 8.30 -18.43 48.35
C GLU A 76 6.97 -18.67 49.06
N ASN A 77 6.41 -17.65 49.69
CA ASN A 77 5.15 -17.72 50.39
C ASN A 77 3.92 -17.52 49.52
N GLN A 78 4.08 -17.31 48.20
CA GLN A 78 2.98 -17.11 47.24
C GLN A 78 1.96 -16.04 47.72
N ILE A 79 2.47 -14.87 48.13
CA ILE A 79 1.66 -13.77 48.62
C ILE A 79 0.63 -13.35 47.56
N ASP A 80 -0.61 -13.12 48.00
CA ASP A 80 -1.69 -12.67 47.11
C ASP A 80 -1.32 -11.38 46.39
N GLY A 81 -1.54 -11.35 45.08
CA GLY A 81 -1.12 -10.24 44.21
C GLY A 81 0.36 -10.28 43.74
N PHE A 82 1.11 -11.30 44.16
CA PHE A 82 2.50 -11.46 43.73
C PHE A 82 2.59 -11.72 42.20
N ARG A 83 3.52 -11.02 41.55
CA ARG A 83 4.01 -11.31 40.20
C ARG A 83 5.52 -11.08 40.12
N ASP A 84 6.17 -11.67 39.12
CA ASP A 84 7.60 -11.46 38.95
C ASP A 84 7.92 -9.99 38.67
N LEU A 85 8.95 -9.47 39.34
CA LEU A 85 9.48 -8.11 39.24
C LEU A 85 11.01 -8.17 39.22
N TYR A 86 11.65 -7.50 38.31
CA TYR A 86 13.12 -7.39 38.21
C TYR A 86 13.57 -6.11 38.90
N ILE A 87 14.38 -6.24 39.96
CA ILE A 87 14.83 -5.14 40.79
C ILE A 87 16.30 -4.84 40.47
N PHE A 88 16.53 -3.77 39.72
CA PHE A 88 17.87 -3.28 39.43
C PHE A 88 18.34 -2.37 40.55
N PRO A 89 19.47 -2.67 41.21
CA PRO A 89 20.10 -1.76 42.15
C PRO A 89 20.55 -0.48 41.45
N GLY A 90 20.22 0.66 42.03
CA GLY A 90 20.59 1.95 41.48
C GLY A 90 20.72 3.00 42.61
N VAL A 91 21.01 4.20 42.21
CA VAL A 91 21.03 5.38 43.05
C VAL A 91 20.90 6.65 42.22
N GLU A 92 20.20 7.63 42.73
CA GLU A 92 20.22 8.97 42.19
C GLU A 92 21.31 9.77 42.90
N ILE A 93 22.39 10.10 42.19
CA ILE A 93 23.53 10.80 42.74
C ILE A 93 23.37 12.30 42.48
N SER A 94 23.42 13.10 43.55
CA SER A 94 23.47 14.56 43.46
C SER A 94 24.93 14.99 43.17
N VAL A 95 25.20 15.35 41.92
CA VAL A 95 26.56 15.65 41.47
C VAL A 95 26.92 17.11 41.75
N ASN A 96 28.23 17.41 41.81
CA ASN A 96 28.74 18.78 41.95
C ASN A 96 28.09 19.71 40.88
N GLY A 97 27.52 20.78 41.39
CA GLY A 97 26.69 21.67 40.59
C GLY A 97 25.19 21.42 40.73
N GLY A 98 24.76 20.45 41.56
CA GLY A 98 23.37 20.19 41.85
C GLY A 98 22.61 19.48 40.73
N ILE A 99 23.31 18.77 39.84
CA ILE A 99 22.70 17.91 38.83
C ILE A 99 22.47 16.53 39.40
N HIS A 100 21.32 15.97 39.09
CA HIS A 100 20.98 14.59 39.44
C HIS A 100 21.35 13.62 38.28
N LEU A 101 21.95 12.49 38.67
CA LEU A 101 22.41 11.47 37.77
C LEU A 101 21.98 10.08 38.29
N LEU A 102 21.19 9.37 37.53
CA LEU A 102 20.86 7.98 37.85
C LEU A 102 22.05 7.08 37.53
N ALA A 103 22.41 6.24 38.48
CA ALA A 103 23.33 5.14 38.29
C ALA A 103 22.55 3.83 38.44
N ILE A 104 22.55 2.96 37.44
CA ILE A 104 21.83 1.67 37.45
C ILE A 104 22.88 0.57 37.32
N LEU A 105 22.87 -0.39 38.25
CA LEU A 105 23.78 -1.53 38.27
C LEU A 105 23.00 -2.81 37.87
N ASP A 106 23.73 -3.93 37.66
CA ASP A 106 23.10 -5.20 37.33
C ASP A 106 22.31 -5.81 38.48
N LEU A 107 21.42 -6.75 38.15
CA LEU A 107 20.50 -7.40 39.08
C LEU A 107 21.21 -8.06 40.29
N ASP A 108 22.45 -8.49 40.17
CA ASP A 108 23.24 -9.14 41.21
C ASP A 108 23.93 -8.14 42.16
N ALA A 109 24.04 -6.87 41.80
CA ALA A 109 24.62 -5.84 42.68
C ALA A 109 23.77 -5.67 43.96
N ASN A 110 24.37 -5.11 45.02
CA ASN A 110 23.76 -4.98 46.31
C ASN A 110 23.98 -3.60 46.93
N SER A 111 23.52 -3.37 48.18
CA SER A 111 23.65 -2.09 48.86
C SER A 111 25.10 -1.67 49.08
N GLU A 112 26.03 -2.61 49.29
CA GLU A 112 27.46 -2.33 49.46
C GLU A 112 28.10 -1.81 48.15
N ASP A 113 27.70 -2.33 46.99
CA ASP A 113 28.22 -1.86 45.70
C ASP A 113 27.75 -0.42 45.43
N ILE A 114 26.53 -0.06 45.77
CA ILE A 114 26.06 1.33 45.72
C ILE A 114 26.81 2.22 46.72
N ALA A 115 27.03 1.74 47.94
CA ALA A 115 27.79 2.52 48.93
C ALA A 115 29.23 2.79 48.51
N LYS A 116 29.90 1.80 47.89
CA LYS A 116 31.23 1.97 47.27
C LYS A 116 31.24 2.99 46.16
N LEU A 117 30.21 2.95 45.27
CA LEU A 117 30.07 3.94 44.18
C LEU A 117 29.91 5.33 44.72
N ILE A 118 28.98 5.55 45.68
CA ILE A 118 28.75 6.87 46.32
C ILE A 118 30.05 7.38 46.99
N GLY A 119 30.78 6.48 47.70
CA GLY A 119 32.05 6.78 48.33
C GLY A 119 33.13 7.22 47.31
N ASN A 120 33.21 6.51 46.16
CA ASN A 120 34.13 6.88 45.08
C ASN A 120 33.78 8.25 44.47
N CYS A 121 32.51 8.59 44.38
CA CYS A 121 32.03 9.89 43.93
C CYS A 121 32.27 11.00 44.96
N LYS A 122 32.79 10.68 46.15
CA LYS A 122 33.10 11.61 47.24
C LYS A 122 31.91 12.50 47.61
N TYR A 123 30.74 11.90 47.77
CA TYR A 123 29.51 12.57 48.19
C TYR A 123 29.68 13.22 49.55
N GLN A 124 29.21 14.47 49.70
CA GLN A 124 29.31 15.32 50.90
C GLN A 124 27.92 15.66 51.41
N GLY A 125 27.24 14.69 52.02
CA GLY A 125 25.90 14.86 52.54
C GLY A 125 25.46 13.65 53.37
N SER A 126 24.22 13.69 53.88
CA SER A 126 23.60 12.58 54.58
C SER A 126 23.08 11.56 53.62
N SER A 127 23.11 10.28 54.00
CA SER A 127 22.49 9.20 53.23
C SER A 127 20.98 9.44 53.06
N GLY A 128 20.44 9.38 51.88
CA GLY A 128 19.03 9.65 51.52
C GLY A 128 18.69 11.13 51.31
N ASP A 129 19.66 12.04 51.43
CA ASP A 129 19.49 13.50 51.27
C ASP A 129 19.85 13.93 49.83
N SER A 130 18.98 14.67 49.17
CA SER A 130 19.18 15.25 47.81
C SER A 130 19.98 16.55 47.83
N ASN A 131 20.15 17.23 49.05
CA ASN A 131 20.77 18.54 49.13
C ASN A 131 22.33 18.47 49.15
N GLY A 132 22.93 17.33 49.58
CA GLY A 132 24.35 17.14 49.44
C GLY A 132 24.79 16.92 47.99
N VAL A 133 26.04 17.20 47.70
CA VAL A 133 26.62 16.96 46.34
C VAL A 133 27.95 16.24 46.40
N THR A 134 28.35 15.64 45.32
CA THR A 134 29.70 15.05 45.15
C THR A 134 30.76 16.15 45.01
N THR A 135 32.02 15.85 45.39
CA THR A 135 33.16 16.73 45.04
C THR A 135 33.72 16.45 43.65
N GLU A 136 33.38 15.30 43.08
CA GLU A 136 33.76 14.95 41.73
C GLU A 136 32.86 15.65 40.71
N SER A 137 33.40 15.95 39.50
CA SER A 137 32.66 16.54 38.41
C SER A 137 31.68 15.56 37.81
N LEU A 138 30.72 16.06 37.01
CA LEU A 138 29.74 15.21 36.33
C LEU A 138 30.41 14.20 35.42
N GLU A 139 31.44 14.59 34.66
CA GLU A 139 32.19 13.68 33.79
C GLU A 139 32.85 12.56 34.59
N SER A 140 33.53 12.93 35.74
CA SER A 140 34.17 11.94 36.61
C SER A 140 33.15 10.97 37.23
N VAL A 141 31.96 11.45 37.61
CA VAL A 141 30.92 10.59 38.19
C VAL A 141 30.40 9.62 37.14
N ILE A 142 30.17 10.07 35.89
CA ILE A 142 29.77 9.19 34.78
C ILE A 142 30.83 8.09 34.59
N GLU A 143 32.12 8.45 34.52
CA GLU A 143 33.21 7.47 34.37
C GLU A 143 33.27 6.48 35.51
N LEU A 144 33.03 6.91 36.77
CA LEU A 144 32.98 6.03 37.95
C LEU A 144 31.81 5.04 37.88
N ILE A 145 30.63 5.46 37.40
CA ILE A 145 29.48 4.59 37.19
C ILE A 145 29.80 3.52 36.14
N ILE A 146 30.36 3.94 35.01
CA ILE A 146 30.76 3.02 33.94
C ILE A 146 31.83 2.03 34.41
N LYS A 147 32.83 2.53 35.20
CA LYS A 147 33.85 1.67 35.79
C LYS A 147 33.31 0.67 36.79
N ALA A 148 32.23 1.02 37.46
CA ALA A 148 31.45 0.08 38.33
C ALA A 148 30.58 -0.91 37.52
N GLY A 149 30.62 -0.86 36.20
CA GLY A 149 29.82 -1.71 35.29
C GLY A 149 28.43 -1.18 35.01
N GLY A 150 28.04 -0.03 35.60
CA GLY A 150 26.70 0.52 35.55
C GLY A 150 26.34 1.28 34.25
N ILE A 151 25.12 1.84 34.25
CA ILE A 151 24.61 2.81 33.25
C ILE A 151 24.43 4.14 33.96
N ALA A 152 24.90 5.24 33.36
CA ALA A 152 24.68 6.60 33.82
C ALA A 152 23.59 7.26 32.95
N ILE A 153 22.55 7.82 33.60
CA ILE A 153 21.46 8.52 32.94
C ILE A 153 21.23 9.86 33.64
N PRO A 154 21.49 11.01 32.99
CA PRO A 154 21.11 12.32 33.54
C PRO A 154 19.61 12.34 33.84
N ALA A 155 19.25 12.58 35.12
CA ALA A 155 17.87 12.55 35.62
C ALA A 155 17.13 13.82 35.20
N HIS A 156 15.81 13.67 34.90
CA HIS A 156 14.84 14.76 34.65
C HIS A 156 15.49 16.01 34.02
N VAL A 157 16.19 15.81 32.88
CA VAL A 157 17.10 16.83 32.28
C VAL A 157 16.43 18.19 32.01
N ASP A 158 15.12 18.22 31.90
CA ASP A 158 14.25 19.37 31.63
C ASP A 158 13.59 19.97 32.87
N LYS A 159 13.88 19.45 34.05
CA LYS A 159 13.33 19.94 35.36
C LYS A 159 14.45 20.44 36.28
N GLY A 160 14.05 20.93 37.48
CA GLY A 160 15.00 21.36 38.49
C GLY A 160 16.05 20.28 38.77
N ALA A 161 17.33 20.67 39.01
CA ALA A 161 18.48 19.80 39.10
C ALA A 161 18.79 18.97 37.82
N GLY A 162 18.11 19.22 36.70
CA GLY A 162 18.34 18.57 35.41
C GLY A 162 19.46 19.24 34.60
N LEU A 163 20.16 18.45 33.79
CA LEU A 163 21.29 18.87 32.97
C LEU A 163 20.96 20.00 31.98
N PHE A 164 19.75 20.03 31.43
CA PHE A 164 19.29 20.99 30.41
C PHE A 164 18.38 22.07 30.95
N TYR A 165 18.03 22.01 32.25
CA TYR A 165 17.08 22.92 32.84
C TYR A 165 17.60 24.35 32.87
N LYS A 166 16.79 25.31 32.47
CA LYS A 166 17.12 26.73 32.47
C LYS A 166 16.38 27.43 33.60
N TYR A 167 17.11 28.12 34.47
CA TYR A 167 16.48 28.95 35.48
C TYR A 167 16.24 30.36 34.91
N LEU A 168 15.08 30.93 35.29
CA LEU A 168 14.79 32.32 34.99
C LEU A 168 15.42 33.18 36.07
N GLY A 169 16.43 33.95 35.71
CA GLY A 169 17.04 34.99 36.60
C GLY A 169 16.01 36.07 36.88
N LYS A 170 15.81 36.41 38.16
CA LYS A 170 14.98 37.54 38.58
C LYS A 170 15.88 38.64 39.15
N ASN A 171 15.59 39.89 38.83
CA ASN A 171 16.22 41.04 39.47
C ASN A 171 15.65 41.24 40.88
N GLU A 172 16.19 42.18 41.66
CA GLU A 172 15.76 42.53 43.01
C GLU A 172 14.29 42.96 43.07
N THR A 173 13.67 43.35 41.98
CA THR A 173 12.27 43.72 41.84
C THR A 173 11.36 42.53 41.42
N GLY A 174 11.94 41.33 41.19
CA GLY A 174 11.23 40.14 40.79
C GLY A 174 10.88 40.02 39.30
N GLU A 175 11.40 40.97 38.46
CA GLU A 175 11.23 40.93 37.03
C GLU A 175 12.23 39.93 36.41
N ILE A 176 11.76 39.15 35.41
CA ILE A 176 12.54 38.17 34.67
C ILE A 176 13.56 38.91 33.76
N THR A 177 14.83 38.85 34.12
CA THR A 177 15.91 39.61 33.46
C THR A 177 16.69 38.84 32.41
N ALA A 178 16.79 37.54 32.51
CA ALA A 178 17.39 36.65 31.52
C ALA A 178 17.07 35.19 31.80
N GLU A 179 17.01 34.34 30.76
CA GLU A 179 17.17 32.89 30.94
C GLU A 179 18.62 32.63 31.33
N VAL A 180 18.86 32.39 32.62
CA VAL A 180 20.15 31.85 33.05
C VAL A 180 20.07 30.35 32.83
N SER A 181 20.89 29.81 31.91
CA SER A 181 21.09 28.36 31.91
C SER A 181 21.56 27.99 33.31
N GLY A 182 20.84 27.02 33.93
CA GLY A 182 21.24 26.50 35.23
C GLY A 182 22.72 26.18 35.20
N ILE A 183 23.37 25.98 36.26
CA ILE A 183 24.74 25.61 36.58
C ILE A 183 25.73 25.46 35.37
N HIS A 184 25.27 25.31 34.12
CA HIS A 184 26.09 24.94 32.96
C HIS A 184 26.01 25.96 31.85
N THR A 185 27.15 26.55 31.58
CA THR A 185 27.36 27.27 30.32
C THR A 185 27.32 26.28 29.14
N GLY A 186 26.99 26.75 27.93
CA GLY A 186 27.02 25.88 26.72
C GLY A 186 28.39 25.19 26.52
N ILE A 187 29.48 25.76 27.03
CA ILE A 187 30.83 25.15 26.98
C ILE A 187 30.89 23.92 27.88
N THR A 188 30.38 24.01 29.13
CA THR A 188 30.38 22.91 30.07
C THR A 188 29.53 21.75 29.53
N LEU A 189 28.36 22.06 28.98
CA LEU A 189 27.46 21.05 28.36
C LEU A 189 28.19 20.39 27.17
N ALA A 190 28.86 21.14 26.31
CA ALA A 190 29.61 20.58 25.20
C ALA A 190 30.77 19.68 25.65
N GLN A 191 31.44 20.02 26.76
CA GLN A 191 32.48 19.20 27.36
C GLN A 191 31.90 17.87 27.90
N VAL A 192 30.84 17.94 28.71
CA VAL A 192 30.20 16.74 29.28
C VAL A 192 29.73 15.79 28.18
N LEU A 193 29.04 16.29 27.15
CA LEU A 193 28.54 15.48 26.04
C LEU A 193 29.70 14.95 25.17
N GLY A 194 30.77 15.73 24.98
CA GLY A 194 31.90 15.34 24.18
C GLY A 194 32.78 14.26 24.85
N SER A 195 33.08 14.43 26.15
CA SER A 195 33.95 13.49 26.93
C SER A 195 33.28 12.13 27.14
N ASN A 196 31.94 12.10 27.24
CA ASN A 196 31.17 10.89 27.54
C ASN A 196 30.37 10.36 26.35
N ARG A 197 30.77 10.71 25.14
CA ARG A 197 30.04 10.36 23.91
C ARG A 197 29.75 8.86 23.77
N GLU A 198 30.68 8.01 24.19
CA GLU A 198 30.54 6.56 24.12
C GLU A 198 29.90 5.94 25.36
N ASN A 199 29.81 6.69 26.47
CA ASN A 199 29.36 6.22 27.77
C ASN A 199 27.92 6.59 28.10
N LEU A 200 27.39 7.67 27.52
CA LEU A 200 26.01 8.08 27.69
C LEU A 200 25.13 7.38 26.65
N LEU A 201 24.15 6.61 27.14
CA LEU A 201 23.19 5.89 26.28
C LEU A 201 21.79 6.53 26.31
N ALA A 202 21.43 7.20 27.41
CA ALA A 202 20.09 7.75 27.61
C ALA A 202 20.14 9.06 28.42
N ILE A 203 19.03 9.79 28.33
CA ILE A 203 18.64 10.90 29.21
C ILE A 203 17.23 10.63 29.72
N GLU A 204 16.92 11.05 30.93
CA GLU A 204 15.55 11.08 31.40
C GLU A 204 14.91 12.42 31.06
N LEU A 205 13.94 12.40 30.13
CA LEU A 205 13.20 13.58 29.67
C LEU A 205 11.74 13.47 30.16
N ILE A 206 11.33 14.37 31.04
CA ILE A 206 9.97 14.32 31.60
C ILE A 206 8.95 14.87 30.61
N ASP A 207 9.19 16.03 30.03
CA ASP A 207 8.31 16.70 29.07
C ASP A 207 8.86 16.54 27.65
N LYS A 208 8.25 15.67 26.87
CA LYS A 208 8.64 15.43 25.47
C LYS A 208 8.60 16.70 24.58
N SER A 209 7.79 17.69 24.94
CA SER A 209 7.71 18.95 24.23
C SER A 209 8.83 19.93 24.58
N TYR A 210 9.71 19.58 25.52
CA TYR A 210 10.81 20.44 25.93
C TYR A 210 11.79 20.72 24.79
N ASN A 211 12.10 21.99 24.56
CA ASN A 211 13.04 22.38 23.51
C ASN A 211 14.47 22.12 23.98
N LEU A 212 15.01 20.97 23.58
CA LEU A 212 16.38 20.56 23.90
C LEU A 212 17.41 21.63 23.48
N PRO A 213 18.49 21.84 24.27
CA PRO A 213 19.52 22.84 23.99
C PRO A 213 20.15 22.64 22.60
N GLU A 214 20.46 23.76 21.93
CA GLU A 214 21.11 23.73 20.62
C GLU A 214 22.46 23.01 20.67
N THR A 215 23.22 23.14 21.77
CA THR A 215 24.47 22.41 22.02
C THR A 215 24.27 20.90 22.00
N TYR A 216 23.14 20.38 22.56
CA TYR A 216 22.81 18.95 22.49
C TYR A 216 22.49 18.53 21.07
N LYS A 217 21.62 19.28 20.36
CA LYS A 217 21.30 19.00 18.96
C LYS A 217 22.50 18.95 18.05
N GLN A 218 23.44 19.89 18.24
CA GLN A 218 24.69 19.96 17.46
C GLN A 218 25.67 18.83 17.81
N SER A 219 25.58 18.25 19.01
CA SER A 219 26.45 17.14 19.43
C SER A 219 26.21 15.87 18.61
N LYS A 220 25.02 15.69 18.02
CA LYS A 220 24.58 14.51 17.26
C LYS A 220 24.70 13.21 18.06
N LEU A 221 24.54 13.27 19.40
CA LEU A 221 24.59 12.08 20.25
C LEU A 221 23.37 11.20 20.13
N PHE A 222 22.19 11.80 19.83
CA PHE A 222 20.92 11.09 19.71
C PHE A 222 20.72 10.06 20.83
N LEU A 223 20.72 10.50 22.10
CA LEU A 223 20.56 9.64 23.25
C LEU A 223 19.13 9.10 23.33
N ALA A 224 18.95 7.90 23.91
CA ALA A 224 17.64 7.36 24.19
C ALA A 224 16.90 8.24 25.20
N GLU A 225 15.64 8.57 24.94
CA GLU A 225 14.81 9.38 25.84
C GLU A 225 13.93 8.47 26.71
N VAL A 226 14.31 8.30 27.97
CA VAL A 226 13.55 7.49 28.92
C VAL A 226 12.71 8.37 29.83
N VAL A 227 11.71 7.79 30.48
CA VAL A 227 10.91 8.43 31.54
C VAL A 227 10.65 7.44 32.66
N GLY A 228 10.87 7.85 33.90
CA GLY A 228 10.52 7.14 35.11
C GLY A 228 9.36 7.80 35.84
N SER A 229 8.91 7.23 36.96
CA SER A 229 7.83 7.79 37.76
C SER A 229 8.30 8.93 38.66
N ASP A 230 9.56 8.92 39.06
CA ASP A 230 10.12 9.81 40.12
C ASP A 230 9.22 9.81 41.37
N SER A 231 8.74 8.60 41.71
CA SER A 231 7.71 8.43 42.71
C SER A 231 8.26 8.63 44.13
N HIS A 232 7.65 9.55 44.90
CA HIS A 232 7.92 9.80 46.30
C HIS A 232 6.74 9.40 47.18
N LYS A 233 5.69 8.77 46.62
CA LYS A 233 4.51 8.24 47.28
C LYS A 233 4.02 6.98 46.58
N LEU A 234 3.31 6.11 47.31
CA LEU A 234 2.72 4.92 46.69
C LEU A 234 1.80 5.21 45.53
N CYS A 235 1.00 6.25 45.56
CA CYS A 235 0.07 6.60 44.50
C CYS A 235 0.76 7.09 43.20
N GLU A 236 2.00 7.51 43.28
CA GLU A 236 2.82 7.98 42.12
C GLU A 236 3.50 6.82 41.38
N ILE A 237 3.61 5.63 42.02
CA ILE A 237 4.20 4.43 41.43
C ILE A 237 3.46 4.05 40.14
N GLY A 238 4.24 3.84 39.06
CA GLY A 238 3.75 3.44 37.74
C GLY A 238 2.96 4.53 37.01
N THR A 239 3.02 5.78 37.49
CA THR A 239 2.44 6.91 36.73
C THR A 239 3.18 7.15 35.42
N ASN A 240 4.50 6.93 35.40
CA ASN A 240 5.33 6.94 34.22
C ASN A 240 6.23 5.71 34.18
N TYR A 241 6.60 5.29 32.99
CA TYR A 241 7.53 4.20 32.70
C TYR A 241 7.94 4.24 31.24
N THR A 242 8.98 3.51 30.92
CA THR A 242 9.41 3.30 29.54
C THR A 242 9.31 1.81 29.20
N TRP A 243 8.78 1.49 28.04
CA TRP A 243 8.86 0.15 27.49
C TRP A 243 10.27 -0.12 26.98
N VAL A 244 10.88 -1.20 27.43
CA VAL A 244 12.25 -1.60 27.05
C VAL A 244 12.20 -3.00 26.42
N LYS A 245 12.79 -3.12 25.24
CA LYS A 245 12.80 -4.38 24.48
C LYS A 245 14.00 -5.23 24.88
N MET A 246 13.75 -6.29 25.62
CA MET A 246 14.78 -7.21 26.10
C MET A 246 14.32 -8.66 25.96
N SER A 247 15.26 -9.58 25.73
CA SER A 247 14.97 -11.03 25.78
C SER A 247 14.74 -11.50 27.22
N VAL A 248 15.67 -11.15 28.10
CA VAL A 248 15.58 -11.33 29.56
C VAL A 248 16.13 -10.03 30.18
N PRO A 249 15.46 -9.47 31.20
CA PRO A 249 15.97 -8.31 31.90
C PRO A 249 17.36 -8.55 32.48
N SER A 250 18.33 -7.77 32.05
CA SER A 250 19.70 -7.71 32.53
C SER A 250 20.30 -6.36 32.17
N LEU A 251 21.38 -5.96 32.80
CA LEU A 251 22.03 -4.70 32.49
C LEU A 251 22.57 -4.64 31.06
N ASP A 252 23.08 -5.75 30.55
CA ASP A 252 23.58 -5.81 29.17
C ASP A 252 22.44 -5.72 28.14
N ALA A 253 21.29 -6.36 28.41
CA ALA A 253 20.11 -6.23 27.56
C ALA A 253 19.56 -4.80 27.59
N LEU A 254 19.59 -4.16 28.76
CA LEU A 254 19.20 -2.75 28.91
C LEU A 254 20.13 -1.83 28.14
N LYS A 255 21.47 -2.03 28.24
CA LYS A 255 22.47 -1.26 27.45
C LYS A 255 22.19 -1.38 25.94
N LEU A 256 21.91 -2.62 25.48
CA LEU A 256 21.59 -2.86 24.07
C LEU A 256 20.31 -2.12 23.63
N ALA A 257 19.23 -2.22 24.43
CA ALA A 257 17.97 -1.53 24.13
C ALA A 257 18.12 -0.02 24.08
N LEU A 258 18.88 0.58 25.03
CA LEU A 258 19.17 2.02 25.04
C LEU A 258 20.05 2.44 23.86
N HIS A 259 20.95 1.57 23.40
CA HIS A 259 21.76 1.83 22.19
C HIS A 259 20.89 1.81 20.92
N ASP A 260 19.89 0.92 20.86
CA ASP A 260 18.95 0.81 19.73
C ASP A 260 17.89 1.93 19.72
N ARG A 261 17.79 2.73 20.79
CA ARG A 261 16.92 3.91 20.91
C ARG A 261 15.47 3.57 20.59
N GLU A 262 14.88 4.25 19.58
CA GLU A 262 13.47 4.09 19.17
C GLU A 262 13.09 2.64 18.82
N ASP A 263 14.04 1.82 18.39
CA ASP A 263 13.82 0.39 18.13
C ASP A 263 13.90 -0.47 19.41
N GLY A 264 14.55 0.04 20.45
CA GLY A 264 14.79 -0.62 21.73
C GLY A 264 13.93 -0.10 22.87
N ILE A 265 13.41 1.14 22.79
CA ILE A 265 12.61 1.77 23.84
C ILE A 265 11.40 2.50 23.25
N ILE A 266 10.30 2.53 24.02
CA ILE A 266 9.11 3.34 23.71
C ILE A 266 8.63 3.96 25.03
N ARG A 267 8.48 5.27 25.08
CA ARG A 267 7.95 5.94 26.27
C ARG A 267 6.46 5.69 26.44
N LYS A 268 5.97 5.69 27.68
CA LYS A 268 4.53 5.51 27.97
C LYS A 268 3.65 6.52 27.25
N ASP A 269 4.10 7.77 27.10
CA ASP A 269 3.37 8.86 26.47
C ASP A 269 3.36 8.80 24.92
N GLU A 270 4.09 7.87 24.32
CA GLU A 270 4.15 7.67 22.85
C GLU A 270 3.19 6.58 22.37
N ILE A 271 2.78 5.66 23.24
CA ILE A 271 1.97 4.52 22.83
C ILE A 271 0.82 4.26 23.82
N VAL A 272 -0.38 4.04 23.25
CA VAL A 272 -1.58 3.72 24.03
C VAL A 272 -1.81 2.19 24.10
N ILE A 273 -1.32 1.46 23.12
CA ILE A 273 -1.51 0.00 23.00
C ILE A 273 -0.27 -0.71 23.53
N ASP A 274 -0.47 -1.82 24.26
CA ASP A 274 0.63 -2.68 24.67
C ASP A 274 1.47 -3.13 23.46
N PRO A 275 2.75 -2.77 23.37
CA PRO A 275 3.60 -3.14 22.25
C PRO A 275 3.84 -4.66 22.14
N ASN A 276 3.58 -5.44 23.20
CA ASN A 276 3.58 -6.90 23.15
C ASN A 276 2.30 -7.47 22.54
N SER A 277 1.29 -6.67 22.25
CA SER A 277 0.06 -7.17 21.64
C SER A 277 0.35 -7.76 20.26
N ILE A 278 0.20 -9.07 20.15
CA ILE A 278 0.39 -9.84 18.91
C ILE A 278 -0.94 -10.15 18.21
N SER A 279 -2.08 -9.70 18.77
CA SER A 279 -3.41 -10.01 18.23
C SER A 279 -3.58 -9.65 16.76
N ASN A 280 -2.95 -8.58 16.30
CA ASN A 280 -3.01 -8.11 14.92
C ASN A 280 -1.71 -8.37 14.14
N ARG A 281 -0.79 -9.16 14.68
CA ARG A 281 0.48 -9.45 14.02
C ARG A 281 0.36 -10.70 13.15
N TYR A 282 1.12 -10.69 12.07
CA TYR A 282 1.30 -11.83 11.18
C TYR A 282 2.77 -12.25 11.22
N PHE A 283 3.07 -13.44 11.74
CA PHE A 283 4.44 -13.94 11.84
C PHE A 283 4.50 -15.46 11.85
N ILE A 284 5.63 -16.00 11.40
CA ILE A 284 5.96 -17.41 11.52
C ILE A 284 6.46 -17.66 12.94
N LYS A 285 5.73 -18.46 13.73
CA LYS A 285 6.10 -18.78 15.11
C LYS A 285 7.17 -19.86 15.20
N SER A 286 7.05 -20.92 14.39
CA SER A 286 8.02 -22.02 14.42
C SER A 286 8.03 -22.80 13.11
N ILE A 287 9.14 -23.52 12.87
CA ILE A 287 9.23 -24.57 11.87
C ILE A 287 9.75 -25.85 12.54
N SER A 288 9.17 -27.00 12.16
CA SER A 288 9.64 -28.30 12.54
C SER A 288 9.77 -29.19 11.31
N VAL A 289 10.94 -29.80 11.13
CA VAL A 289 11.21 -30.73 10.02
C VAL A 289 11.52 -32.11 10.58
N LYS A 290 10.73 -33.10 10.15
CA LYS A 290 10.88 -34.52 10.56
C LYS A 290 11.33 -35.32 9.34
N SER A 291 12.24 -36.26 9.55
CA SER A 291 12.69 -37.24 8.54
C SER A 291 13.25 -36.64 7.24
N GLY A 292 13.81 -35.43 7.26
CA GLY A 292 14.58 -34.90 6.14
C GLY A 292 15.92 -35.67 5.97
N PHE A 293 16.53 -35.65 4.77
CA PHE A 293 17.72 -36.46 4.48
C PHE A 293 18.94 -36.08 5.34
N LYS A 294 19.20 -34.80 5.55
CA LYS A 294 20.31 -34.27 6.38
C LYS A 294 19.82 -33.42 7.56
N ALA A 295 18.52 -33.34 7.78
CA ALA A 295 17.92 -32.56 8.86
C ALA A 295 16.70 -33.27 9.44
N GLY A 296 16.55 -33.22 10.76
CA GLY A 296 15.44 -33.89 11.45
C GLY A 296 15.49 -35.43 11.42
N ASN A 297 16.69 -36.01 11.30
CA ASN A 297 16.89 -37.45 11.30
C ASN A 297 17.13 -37.92 12.74
N GLY A 298 16.16 -38.62 13.30
CA GLY A 298 16.14 -38.99 14.72
C GLY A 298 15.30 -38.01 15.54
N ASN A 299 15.82 -36.84 15.83
CA ASN A 299 15.07 -35.75 16.46
C ASN A 299 14.61 -34.72 15.42
N PRO A 300 13.39 -34.14 15.49
CA PRO A 300 12.97 -33.09 14.61
C PRO A 300 13.91 -31.90 14.65
N LEU A 301 14.25 -31.33 13.48
CA LEU A 301 14.85 -30.02 13.43
C LEU A 301 13.77 -29.00 13.78
N LYS A 302 13.85 -28.35 14.93
CA LYS A 302 12.88 -27.36 15.38
C LYS A 302 13.57 -25.99 15.52
N SER A 303 12.94 -24.95 14.99
CA SER A 303 13.34 -23.55 15.20
C SER A 303 12.11 -22.72 15.54
N GLU A 304 12.24 -21.89 16.56
CA GLU A 304 11.21 -20.96 17.02
C GLU A 304 11.65 -19.54 16.68
N PHE A 305 10.70 -18.68 16.32
CA PHE A 305 10.95 -17.32 15.86
C PHE A 305 10.19 -16.32 16.74
N SER A 306 10.80 -15.15 16.89
CA SER A 306 10.17 -13.98 17.50
C SER A 306 9.14 -13.36 16.55
N PRO A 307 8.08 -12.72 17.06
CA PRO A 307 7.20 -11.87 16.22
C PRO A 307 7.88 -10.61 15.68
N TRP A 308 9.11 -10.34 16.12
CA TRP A 308 9.98 -9.26 15.64
C TRP A 308 11.05 -9.81 14.68
N LEU A 309 12.14 -9.08 14.50
CA LEU A 309 13.29 -9.56 13.72
C LEU A 309 13.95 -10.77 14.41
N THR A 310 14.10 -11.87 13.66
CA THR A 310 14.86 -13.03 14.08
C THR A 310 16.08 -13.24 13.17
N SER A 311 17.27 -13.32 13.75
CA SER A 311 18.51 -13.61 13.03
C SER A 311 18.92 -15.07 13.20
N ILE A 312 19.22 -15.76 12.10
CA ILE A 312 19.76 -17.13 12.09
C ILE A 312 21.25 -17.04 11.78
N ILE A 313 22.11 -17.25 12.79
CA ILE A 313 23.56 -17.21 12.67
C ILE A 313 24.18 -18.61 12.62
N GLY A 314 25.31 -18.73 11.98
CA GLY A 314 26.05 -20.02 11.91
C GLY A 314 27.09 -20.01 10.77
N GLY A 315 28.06 -20.91 10.85
CA GLY A 315 29.10 -21.08 9.84
C GLY A 315 28.59 -21.57 8.47
N ARG A 316 29.49 -21.66 7.50
CA ARG A 316 29.17 -22.23 6.17
C ARG A 316 28.75 -23.70 6.32
N GLY A 317 27.62 -24.08 5.69
CA GLY A 317 27.11 -25.47 5.75
C GLY A 317 26.28 -25.81 6.99
N SER A 318 26.07 -24.88 7.94
CA SER A 318 25.26 -25.10 9.15
C SER A 318 23.75 -25.28 8.94
N GLY A 319 23.25 -25.14 7.71
CA GLY A 319 21.84 -25.36 7.39
C GLY A 319 20.98 -24.11 7.36
N LYS A 320 21.53 -22.88 7.45
CA LYS A 320 20.74 -21.64 7.40
C LYS A 320 19.81 -21.56 6.18
N SER A 321 20.37 -21.73 4.98
CA SER A 321 19.57 -21.73 3.73
C SER A 321 18.64 -22.95 3.63
N THR A 322 18.93 -24.02 4.34
CA THR A 322 18.10 -25.22 4.40
C THR A 322 16.77 -24.94 5.08
N ILE A 323 16.78 -24.17 6.18
CA ILE A 323 15.56 -23.72 6.87
C ILE A 323 14.67 -22.91 5.94
N LEU A 324 15.24 -21.94 5.21
CA LEU A 324 14.50 -21.14 4.24
C LEU A 324 13.88 -21.99 3.12
N ASN A 325 14.62 -23.00 2.63
CA ASN A 325 14.09 -23.90 1.60
C ASN A 325 12.95 -24.78 2.11
N TYR A 326 13.01 -25.23 3.36
CA TYR A 326 11.89 -25.95 3.98
C TYR A 326 10.67 -25.05 4.19
N LEU A 327 10.87 -23.78 4.58
CA LEU A 327 9.80 -22.80 4.66
C LEU A 327 9.15 -22.57 3.29
N ARG A 328 9.94 -22.45 2.20
CA ARG A 328 9.41 -22.34 0.82
C ARG A 328 8.50 -23.51 0.46
N ILE A 329 8.91 -24.71 0.82
CA ILE A 329 8.11 -25.92 0.54
C ILE A 329 6.80 -25.88 1.31
N ALA A 330 6.86 -25.64 2.62
CA ALA A 330 5.69 -25.65 3.49
C ALA A 330 4.68 -24.54 3.14
N LEU A 331 5.18 -23.37 2.68
CA LEU A 331 4.36 -22.21 2.34
C LEU A 331 4.02 -22.12 0.84
N ALA A 332 4.27 -23.19 0.07
CA ALA A 332 3.99 -23.30 -1.36
C ALA A 332 4.63 -22.17 -2.20
N ARG A 333 5.86 -21.70 -1.84
CA ARG A 333 6.61 -20.62 -2.52
C ARG A 333 7.71 -21.15 -3.45
N THR A 334 7.46 -22.28 -4.10
CA THR A 334 8.48 -23.00 -4.88
C THR A 334 8.62 -22.51 -6.32
N ASP A 335 7.71 -21.69 -6.80
CA ASP A 335 7.61 -21.16 -8.16
C ASP A 335 8.03 -19.68 -8.30
N GLU A 336 8.37 -19.02 -7.20
CA GLU A 336 8.65 -17.57 -7.18
C GLU A 336 10.12 -17.19 -7.42
N MET A 337 10.95 -18.16 -7.69
CA MET A 337 12.41 -17.95 -7.84
C MET A 337 12.81 -17.67 -9.30
N PRO A 338 13.85 -16.83 -9.52
CA PRO A 338 14.49 -16.73 -10.85
C PRO A 338 15.02 -18.09 -11.32
N ASP A 339 15.06 -18.31 -12.64
CA ASP A 339 15.43 -19.60 -13.25
C ASP A 339 16.77 -20.15 -12.77
N GLU A 340 17.76 -19.29 -12.55
CA GLU A 340 19.09 -19.69 -12.06
C GLU A 340 19.02 -20.28 -10.65
N VAL A 341 18.23 -19.67 -9.76
CA VAL A 341 18.04 -20.13 -8.37
C VAL A 341 17.10 -21.34 -8.32
N LEU A 342 16.06 -21.32 -9.16
CA LEU A 342 15.09 -22.40 -9.29
C LEU A 342 15.77 -23.73 -9.65
N THR A 343 16.79 -23.72 -10.49
CA THR A 343 17.55 -24.90 -10.89
C THR A 343 18.27 -25.55 -9.67
N GLU A 344 18.84 -24.75 -8.77
CA GLU A 344 19.44 -25.24 -7.53
C GLU A 344 18.38 -25.76 -6.55
N PHE A 345 17.27 -25.01 -6.42
CA PHE A 345 16.17 -25.41 -5.55
C PHE A 345 15.51 -26.72 -6.01
N LYS A 346 15.32 -26.92 -7.31
CA LYS A 346 14.82 -28.21 -7.87
C LYS A 346 15.70 -29.38 -7.48
N LYS A 347 17.02 -29.20 -7.34
CA LYS A 347 17.92 -30.26 -6.82
C LYS A 347 17.66 -30.52 -5.34
N PHE A 348 17.41 -29.50 -4.54
CA PHE A 348 17.06 -29.61 -3.12
C PHE A 348 15.71 -30.31 -2.93
N TYR A 349 14.70 -29.98 -3.72
CA TYR A 349 13.31 -30.46 -3.65
C TYR A 349 13.11 -31.90 -4.11
N LYS A 350 14.19 -32.61 -4.46
CA LYS A 350 14.15 -34.04 -4.83
C LYS A 350 14.23 -34.96 -3.63
N ILE A 351 13.64 -36.16 -3.79
CA ILE A 351 13.87 -37.23 -2.86
C ILE A 351 15.36 -37.63 -2.94
N ALA A 352 15.97 -37.82 -1.78
CA ALA A 352 17.41 -38.17 -1.69
C ALA A 352 17.68 -39.57 -2.25
N GLU A 353 18.59 -39.64 -3.20
CA GLU A 353 19.18 -40.87 -3.73
C GLU A 353 20.56 -41.09 -3.08
N LYS A 354 21.04 -42.36 -3.12
CA LYS A 354 22.26 -42.77 -2.42
C LYS A 354 23.53 -41.93 -2.73
N ASN A 355 23.56 -41.29 -3.92
CA ASN A 355 24.61 -40.35 -4.37
C ASN A 355 24.02 -39.03 -4.94
N GLY A 356 22.77 -38.69 -4.60
CA GLY A 356 22.01 -37.59 -5.15
C GLY A 356 22.07 -36.31 -4.32
N THR A 357 21.50 -35.24 -4.88
CA THR A 357 21.46 -33.90 -4.28
C THR A 357 20.17 -33.62 -3.49
N GLY A 358 19.19 -34.55 -3.49
CA GLY A 358 17.90 -34.37 -2.85
C GLY A 358 18.01 -34.25 -1.32
N MET A 359 17.10 -33.45 -0.74
CA MET A 359 17.04 -33.23 0.71
C MET A 359 15.75 -33.79 1.36
N LEU A 360 14.82 -34.31 0.56
CA LEU A 360 13.57 -34.89 1.00
C LEU A 360 13.66 -36.43 1.04
N ARG A 361 12.82 -37.05 1.89
CA ARG A 361 12.50 -38.48 1.89
C ARG A 361 10.98 -38.63 1.74
N ASN A 362 10.51 -39.84 1.44
CA ASN A 362 9.07 -40.09 1.38
C ASN A 362 8.34 -39.77 2.69
N GLU A 363 9.02 -39.91 3.82
CA GLU A 363 8.49 -39.69 5.17
C GLU A 363 8.73 -38.24 5.64
N THR A 364 9.33 -37.38 4.82
CA THR A 364 9.60 -35.99 5.22
C THR A 364 8.28 -35.26 5.49
N ALA A 365 8.19 -34.70 6.70
CA ALA A 365 7.11 -33.84 7.10
C ALA A 365 7.68 -32.48 7.56
N ILE A 366 7.08 -31.40 7.06
CA ILE A 366 7.44 -30.04 7.44
C ILE A 366 6.21 -29.42 8.08
N GLU A 367 6.34 -28.94 9.29
CA GLU A 367 5.29 -28.31 10.08
C GLU A 367 5.68 -26.87 10.36
N VAL A 368 4.79 -25.91 10.04
CA VAL A 368 5.02 -24.49 10.25
C VAL A 368 3.85 -23.92 11.06
N GLU A 369 4.15 -23.35 12.22
CA GLU A 369 3.18 -22.61 13.01
C GLU A 369 3.21 -21.14 12.60
N ILE A 370 2.06 -20.59 12.22
CA ILE A 370 1.88 -19.18 11.82
C ILE A 370 0.79 -18.56 12.68
N TYR A 371 1.09 -17.40 13.23
CA TYR A 371 0.11 -16.56 13.90
C TYR A 371 -0.45 -15.53 12.91
N LYS A 372 -1.77 -15.52 12.71
CA LYS A 372 -2.47 -14.64 11.78
C LYS A 372 -3.87 -14.33 12.30
N ASP A 373 -4.28 -13.05 12.24
CA ASP A 373 -5.63 -12.59 12.60
C ASP A 373 -6.09 -13.04 13.99
N GLY A 374 -5.18 -12.99 14.97
CA GLY A 374 -5.43 -13.41 16.35
C GLY A 374 -5.45 -14.92 16.59
N LYS A 375 -5.15 -15.73 15.57
CA LYS A 375 -5.22 -17.19 15.61
C LYS A 375 -3.89 -17.85 15.27
N LEU A 376 -3.62 -18.99 15.91
CA LEU A 376 -2.47 -19.82 15.60
C LEU A 376 -2.88 -20.93 14.62
N HIS A 377 -2.18 -21.00 13.50
CA HIS A 377 -2.38 -21.99 12.44
C HIS A 377 -1.18 -22.93 12.35
N LEU A 378 -1.43 -24.21 12.07
CA LEU A 378 -0.43 -25.21 11.77
C LEU A 378 -0.58 -25.64 10.31
N ILE A 379 0.41 -25.29 9.51
CA ILE A 379 0.55 -25.75 8.13
C ILE A 379 1.47 -26.97 8.15
N LYS A 380 1.03 -28.08 7.58
CA LYS A 380 1.84 -29.28 7.44
C LYS A 380 1.95 -29.69 5.97
N TRP A 381 3.17 -29.81 5.52
CA TRP A 381 3.50 -30.39 4.23
C TRP A 381 4.03 -31.81 4.39
N SER A 382 3.49 -32.76 3.64
CA SER A 382 4.01 -34.13 3.50
C SER A 382 3.56 -34.72 2.17
N ASN A 383 4.41 -35.51 1.51
CA ASN A 383 4.09 -36.12 0.22
C ASN A 383 3.45 -35.17 -0.82
N SER A 384 4.00 -33.98 -0.96
CA SER A 384 3.50 -32.95 -1.88
C SER A 384 2.07 -32.46 -1.60
N THR A 385 1.54 -32.76 -0.42
CA THR A 385 0.21 -32.29 0.02
C THR A 385 0.36 -31.33 1.19
N HIS A 386 -0.52 -30.33 1.25
CA HIS A 386 -0.61 -29.40 2.36
C HIS A 386 -1.88 -29.65 3.15
N THR A 387 -1.77 -29.59 4.47
CA THR A 387 -2.91 -29.60 5.39
C THR A 387 -2.81 -28.41 6.34
N LEU A 388 -3.97 -27.90 6.75
CA LEU A 388 -4.13 -26.77 7.66
C LEU A 388 -4.91 -27.19 8.90
N GLN A 389 -4.48 -26.70 10.06
CA GLN A 389 -5.19 -26.83 11.33
C GLN A 389 -5.19 -25.48 12.05
N GLU A 390 -6.24 -25.18 12.80
CA GLU A 390 -6.34 -24.00 13.65
C GLU A 390 -6.25 -24.43 15.13
N TRP A 391 -5.57 -23.61 15.95
CA TRP A 391 -5.51 -23.86 17.39
C TRP A 391 -6.79 -23.43 18.07
N ASN A 392 -7.48 -24.36 18.67
CA ASN A 392 -8.68 -24.11 19.45
C ASN A 392 -8.30 -23.76 20.90
N VAL A 393 -8.39 -22.50 21.25
CA VAL A 393 -7.99 -21.96 22.57
C VAL A 393 -8.85 -22.57 23.68
N THR A 394 -10.16 -22.74 23.45
CA THR A 394 -11.10 -23.26 24.44
C THR A 394 -10.85 -24.74 24.76
N LYS A 395 -10.48 -25.51 23.75
CA LYS A 395 -10.22 -26.97 23.90
C LYS A 395 -8.74 -27.26 24.16
N ALA A 396 -7.86 -26.26 24.12
CA ALA A 396 -6.40 -26.39 24.21
C ALA A 396 -5.82 -27.47 23.28
N LYS A 397 -6.32 -27.55 22.03
CA LYS A 397 -5.88 -28.52 21.03
C LYS A 397 -6.04 -27.98 19.60
N TRP A 398 -5.36 -28.62 18.67
CA TRP A 398 -5.54 -28.43 17.25
C TRP A 398 -6.91 -28.96 16.79
N ASP A 399 -7.61 -28.19 15.95
CA ASP A 399 -8.82 -28.68 15.29
C ASP A 399 -8.51 -29.71 14.22
N ALA A 400 -9.53 -30.28 13.58
CA ALA A 400 -9.35 -31.30 12.55
C ALA A 400 -8.51 -30.77 11.37
N SER A 401 -7.61 -31.62 10.87
CA SER A 401 -6.77 -31.29 9.72
C SER A 401 -7.57 -31.30 8.42
N ILE A 402 -7.48 -30.22 7.64
CA ILE A 402 -8.12 -30.11 6.31
C ILE A 402 -7.04 -30.03 5.23
N ALA A 403 -7.27 -30.68 4.08
CA ALA A 403 -6.40 -30.54 2.91
C ALA A 403 -6.64 -29.17 2.24
N VAL A 404 -5.56 -28.47 1.90
CA VAL A 404 -5.63 -27.11 1.33
C VAL A 404 -4.68 -27.00 0.15
N SER A 405 -5.18 -26.46 -0.97
CA SER A 405 -4.37 -26.24 -2.18
C SER A 405 -3.84 -24.79 -2.33
N ASN A 406 -4.49 -23.84 -1.69
CA ASN A 406 -4.22 -22.40 -1.82
C ASN A 406 -3.47 -21.79 -0.61
N ILE A 407 -2.53 -22.55 -0.02
CA ILE A 407 -1.69 -22.08 1.11
C ILE A 407 -1.00 -20.74 0.76
N LYS A 408 -0.57 -20.59 -0.49
CA LYS A 408 0.12 -19.39 -0.98
C LYS A 408 -0.71 -18.11 -0.81
N GLU A 409 -2.00 -18.17 -1.09
CA GLU A 409 -2.93 -17.05 -0.97
C GLU A 409 -3.38 -16.82 0.48
N LEU A 410 -3.62 -17.91 1.20
CA LEU A 410 -4.04 -17.83 2.61
C LEU A 410 -2.95 -17.24 3.53
N PHE A 411 -1.68 -17.54 3.24
CA PHE A 411 -0.54 -17.11 4.04
C PHE A 411 0.49 -16.39 3.16
N PRO A 412 0.26 -15.09 2.86
CA PRO A 412 1.18 -14.30 2.05
C PRO A 412 2.50 -14.08 2.78
N VAL A 413 3.58 -14.70 2.30
CA VAL A 413 4.95 -14.60 2.83
C VAL A 413 5.90 -14.37 1.66
N GLN A 414 6.88 -13.50 1.82
CA GLN A 414 7.96 -13.31 0.85
C GLN A 414 9.22 -14.00 1.37
N ILE A 415 9.85 -14.80 0.53
CA ILE A 415 11.08 -15.51 0.88
C ILE A 415 12.14 -15.22 -0.18
N PHE A 416 13.28 -14.68 0.24
CA PHE A 416 14.40 -14.35 -0.63
C PHE A 416 15.64 -15.12 -0.25
N SER A 417 16.33 -15.71 -1.21
CA SER A 417 17.70 -16.22 -1.04
C SER A 417 18.72 -15.12 -1.36
N GLN A 418 19.96 -15.28 -0.89
CA GLN A 418 21.04 -14.32 -1.20
C GLN A 418 21.22 -14.11 -2.71
N LYS A 419 21.07 -15.16 -3.53
CA LYS A 419 21.18 -15.06 -4.99
C LYS A 419 19.99 -14.31 -5.60
N GLU A 420 18.80 -14.46 -5.04
CA GLU A 420 17.62 -13.70 -5.47
C GLU A 420 17.79 -12.21 -5.16
N LEU A 421 18.27 -11.86 -3.97
CA LEU A 421 18.58 -10.47 -3.64
C LEU A 421 19.57 -9.84 -4.61
N TYR A 422 20.62 -10.59 -4.97
CA TYR A 422 21.56 -10.16 -5.99
C TYR A 422 20.89 -10.01 -7.37
N ALA A 423 20.05 -10.95 -7.78
CA ALA A 423 19.34 -10.92 -9.05
C ALA A 423 18.35 -9.75 -9.15
N LEU A 424 17.73 -9.34 -8.03
CA LEU A 424 16.83 -8.18 -7.97
C LEU A 424 17.56 -6.87 -8.35
N THR A 425 18.84 -6.73 -8.01
CA THR A 425 19.63 -5.55 -8.42
C THR A 425 19.84 -5.46 -9.93
N GLY A 426 19.84 -6.60 -10.62
CA GLY A 426 19.94 -6.69 -12.09
C GLY A 426 18.60 -6.58 -12.81
N ASN A 427 17.49 -6.66 -12.08
CA ASN A 427 16.14 -6.57 -12.64
C ASN A 427 15.24 -5.61 -11.83
N PRO A 428 15.39 -4.29 -12.03
CA PRO A 428 14.61 -3.28 -11.34
C PRO A 428 13.09 -3.42 -11.50
N SER A 429 12.61 -4.11 -12.55
CA SER A 429 11.18 -4.34 -12.78
C SER A 429 10.54 -5.15 -11.66
N LYS A 430 11.23 -6.16 -11.13
CA LYS A 430 10.74 -6.97 -9.99
C LYS A 430 10.62 -6.16 -8.69
N LEU A 431 11.42 -5.10 -8.55
CA LEU A 431 11.27 -4.18 -7.43
C LEU A 431 10.04 -3.28 -7.56
N ILE A 432 9.67 -2.90 -8.78
CA ILE A 432 8.40 -2.21 -9.04
C ILE A 432 7.23 -3.11 -8.64
N ASP A 433 7.27 -4.40 -8.95
CA ASP A 433 6.24 -5.35 -8.54
C ASP A 433 6.14 -5.45 -7.00
N LEU A 434 7.27 -5.39 -6.31
CA LEU A 434 7.32 -5.36 -4.85
C LEU A 434 6.72 -4.06 -4.27
N ILE A 435 7.02 -2.91 -4.88
CA ILE A 435 6.41 -1.63 -4.54
C ILE A 435 4.89 -1.69 -4.77
N ASP A 436 4.47 -2.22 -5.92
CA ASP A 436 3.07 -2.34 -6.29
C ASP A 436 2.29 -3.30 -5.37
N SER A 437 2.96 -4.25 -4.72
CA SER A 437 2.34 -5.13 -3.73
C SER A 437 2.00 -4.45 -2.39
N GLN A 438 2.49 -3.24 -2.15
CA GLN A 438 2.27 -2.49 -0.92
C GLN A 438 0.96 -1.68 -0.92
N PHE A 439 0.20 -1.71 -2.00
CA PHE A 439 -1.13 -1.10 -2.11
C PHE A 439 -2.06 -2.00 -2.94
N ASP A 440 -3.35 -1.70 -2.93
CA ASP A 440 -4.33 -2.47 -3.69
C ASP A 440 -4.21 -2.20 -5.20
N LYS A 441 -3.18 -2.81 -5.81
CA LYS A 441 -2.93 -2.74 -7.25
C LYS A 441 -4.06 -3.37 -8.08
N PRO A 442 -4.70 -4.50 -7.67
CA PRO A 442 -5.85 -5.06 -8.36
C PRO A 442 -7.01 -4.08 -8.50
N ALA A 443 -7.42 -3.41 -7.42
CA ALA A 443 -8.48 -2.40 -7.48
C ALA A 443 -8.12 -1.23 -8.40
N TRP A 444 -6.87 -0.75 -8.34
CA TRP A 444 -6.38 0.28 -9.25
C TRP A 444 -6.45 -0.16 -10.73
N ASN A 445 -6.06 -1.40 -11.04
CA ASN A 445 -6.15 -1.97 -12.38
C ASN A 445 -7.60 -2.02 -12.86
N GLU A 446 -8.54 -2.48 -12.04
CA GLU A 446 -9.96 -2.54 -12.36
C GLU A 446 -10.53 -1.16 -12.70
N GLU A 447 -10.23 -0.15 -11.90
CA GLU A 447 -10.65 1.24 -12.16
C GLU A 447 -10.08 1.76 -13.49
N LYS A 448 -8.78 1.54 -13.75
CA LYS A 448 -8.15 1.92 -15.02
C LYS A 448 -8.76 1.20 -16.21
N ASP A 449 -8.96 -0.12 -16.11
CA ASP A 449 -9.53 -0.93 -17.18
C ASP A 449 -10.96 -0.48 -17.53
N ASN A 450 -11.75 -0.10 -16.53
CA ASN A 450 -13.08 0.48 -16.73
C ASN A 450 -13.02 1.80 -17.53
N LEU A 451 -12.07 2.69 -17.22
CA LEU A 451 -11.86 3.93 -17.99
C LEU A 451 -11.40 3.63 -19.42
N VAL A 452 -10.46 2.71 -19.61
CA VAL A 452 -9.95 2.30 -20.92
C VAL A 452 -11.05 1.65 -21.76
N ASN A 453 -11.90 0.80 -21.18
CA ASN A 453 -13.00 0.19 -21.90
C ASN A 453 -14.04 1.23 -22.37
N ARG A 454 -14.35 2.22 -21.52
CA ARG A 454 -15.20 3.34 -21.92
C ARG A 454 -14.56 4.17 -23.03
N TRP A 455 -13.27 4.47 -22.92
CA TRP A 455 -12.51 5.16 -23.97
C TRP A 455 -12.63 4.46 -25.31
N ILE A 456 -12.41 3.15 -25.39
CA ILE A 456 -12.51 2.37 -26.62
C ILE A 456 -13.93 2.40 -27.20
N ALA A 457 -14.95 2.25 -26.35
CA ALA A 457 -16.36 2.29 -26.77
C ALA A 457 -16.74 3.65 -27.32
N ASP A 458 -16.37 4.74 -26.62
CA ASP A 458 -16.65 6.12 -27.05
C ASP A 458 -15.87 6.48 -28.30
N ARG A 459 -14.64 6.01 -28.48
CA ARG A 459 -13.86 6.17 -29.71
C ARG A 459 -14.50 5.41 -30.90
N ALA A 460 -15.03 4.22 -30.66
CA ALA A 460 -15.79 3.48 -31.70
C ALA A 460 -17.06 4.26 -32.11
N LYS A 461 -17.80 4.80 -31.16
CA LYS A 461 -18.98 5.64 -31.41
C LYS A 461 -18.60 6.93 -32.15
N LEU A 462 -17.47 7.55 -31.80
CA LEU A 462 -16.92 8.72 -32.52
C LEU A 462 -16.76 8.42 -34.00
N ARG A 463 -16.13 7.28 -34.36
CA ARG A 463 -15.93 6.89 -35.77
C ARG A 463 -17.25 6.66 -36.48
N GLN A 464 -18.22 6.03 -35.82
CA GLN A 464 -19.56 5.82 -36.40
C GLN A 464 -20.26 7.13 -36.72
N LEU A 465 -20.24 8.11 -35.79
CA LEU A 465 -20.83 9.43 -36.01
C LEU A 465 -20.09 10.20 -37.11
N GLN A 466 -18.75 10.16 -37.12
CA GLN A 466 -17.95 10.81 -38.17
C GLN A 466 -18.27 10.24 -39.57
N ASN A 467 -18.41 8.92 -39.71
CA ASN A 467 -18.77 8.28 -40.98
C ASN A 467 -20.18 8.67 -41.41
N ALA A 468 -21.17 8.69 -40.47
CA ALA A 468 -22.54 9.09 -40.78
C ALA A 468 -22.61 10.57 -41.27
N ILE A 469 -21.89 11.46 -40.59
CA ILE A 469 -21.82 12.87 -40.93
C ILE A 469 -21.10 13.11 -42.28
N SER A 470 -20.14 12.26 -42.65
CA SER A 470 -19.39 12.37 -43.91
C SER A 470 -20.29 12.30 -45.15
N GLU A 471 -21.47 11.68 -45.06
CA GLU A 471 -22.48 11.56 -46.10
C GLU A 471 -23.27 12.90 -46.35
N GLU A 472 -23.14 13.88 -45.46
CA GLU A 472 -23.91 15.12 -45.49
C GLU A 472 -23.83 15.83 -46.85
N SER A 473 -22.64 16.02 -47.39
CA SER A 473 -22.41 16.70 -48.67
C SER A 473 -23.09 16.00 -49.84
N ASN A 474 -23.10 14.68 -49.81
CA ASN A 474 -23.76 13.88 -50.82
C ASN A 474 -25.30 14.01 -50.73
N ILE A 475 -25.83 13.98 -49.50
CA ILE A 475 -27.27 14.16 -49.23
C ILE A 475 -27.71 15.56 -49.66
N ILE A 476 -26.97 16.63 -49.36
CA ILE A 476 -27.25 18.00 -49.78
C ILE A 476 -27.26 18.10 -51.29
N ALA A 477 -26.29 17.49 -51.97
CA ALA A 477 -26.24 17.50 -53.46
C ALA A 477 -27.44 16.79 -54.07
N GLN A 478 -27.83 15.61 -53.49
CA GLN A 478 -29.03 14.88 -53.94
C GLN A 478 -30.31 15.68 -53.64
N LEU A 479 -30.40 16.34 -52.50
CA LEU A 479 -31.55 17.16 -52.14
C LEU A 479 -31.72 18.35 -53.11
N SER A 480 -30.62 19.06 -53.38
CA SER A 480 -30.62 20.18 -54.36
C SER A 480 -31.05 19.71 -55.74
N SER A 481 -30.49 18.58 -56.22
CA SER A 481 -30.86 18.02 -57.53
C SER A 481 -32.34 17.62 -57.55
N THR A 482 -32.85 16.97 -56.49
CA THR A 482 -34.25 16.54 -56.40
C THR A 482 -35.19 17.76 -56.31
N SER A 483 -34.83 18.77 -55.51
CA SER A 483 -35.61 20.02 -55.39
C SER A 483 -35.70 20.77 -56.72
N ASN A 484 -34.62 20.93 -57.45
CA ASN A 484 -34.62 21.56 -58.78
C ASN A 484 -35.53 20.82 -59.73
N LYS A 485 -35.55 19.49 -59.69
CA LYS A 485 -36.50 18.72 -60.55
C LYS A 485 -37.96 18.97 -60.13
N ILE A 486 -38.26 19.00 -58.86
CA ILE A 486 -39.59 19.25 -58.30
C ILE A 486 -40.06 20.66 -58.71
N ASP A 487 -39.20 21.69 -58.61
CA ASP A 487 -39.49 23.09 -58.99
C ASP A 487 -39.82 23.18 -60.47
N LEU A 488 -39.16 22.37 -61.29
CA LEU A 488 -39.46 22.30 -62.75
C LEU A 488 -40.88 21.76 -63.01
N TYR A 489 -41.28 20.74 -62.30
CA TYR A 489 -42.67 20.19 -62.34
C TYR A 489 -43.70 21.15 -61.78
N GLU A 490 -43.41 21.87 -60.68
CA GLU A 490 -44.33 22.81 -60.03
C GLU A 490 -44.52 24.12 -60.82
N SER A 491 -43.61 24.44 -61.71
CA SER A 491 -43.68 25.60 -62.65
C SER A 491 -44.64 25.30 -63.85
N SER A 492 -45.11 24.07 -63.99
CA SER A 492 -45.99 23.63 -65.08
C SER A 492 -47.46 24.00 -64.91
N ALA A 493 -48.28 23.84 -65.94
CA ALA A 493 -49.72 24.13 -65.94
C ALA A 493 -50.53 23.29 -64.91
N TYR A 494 -49.94 22.28 -64.32
CA TYR A 494 -50.57 21.30 -63.42
C TYR A 494 -50.32 21.55 -61.95
N LYS A 495 -49.75 22.70 -61.55
CA LYS A 495 -49.35 23.09 -60.22
C LYS A 495 -50.40 22.82 -59.09
N HIS A 496 -51.66 23.07 -59.40
CA HIS A 496 -52.73 22.90 -58.38
C HIS A 496 -52.98 21.41 -58.06
N THR A 497 -53.01 20.56 -59.02
CA THR A 497 -53.19 19.10 -58.85
C THR A 497 -52.03 18.46 -58.12
N LEU A 498 -50.82 18.87 -58.54
CA LEU A 498 -49.58 18.47 -57.88
C LEU A 498 -49.48 18.90 -56.40
N ASN A 499 -49.83 20.13 -56.05
CA ASN A 499 -49.85 20.65 -54.68
C ASN A 499 -50.87 19.93 -53.80
N ASN A 500 -52.05 19.60 -54.34
CA ASN A 500 -53.07 18.87 -53.59
C ASN A 500 -52.60 17.42 -53.33
N PHE A 501 -52.03 16.78 -54.34
CA PHE A 501 -51.47 15.44 -54.20
C PHE A 501 -50.33 15.39 -53.19
N ASN A 502 -49.43 16.38 -53.18
CA ASN A 502 -48.34 16.47 -52.23
C ASN A 502 -48.77 16.56 -50.76
N LYS A 503 -49.75 17.40 -50.45
CA LYS A 503 -50.28 17.55 -49.11
C LYS A 503 -50.84 16.24 -48.59
N LEU A 504 -51.62 15.54 -49.43
CA LEU A 504 -52.24 14.28 -49.05
C LEU A 504 -51.22 13.15 -48.97
N THR A 505 -50.20 13.11 -49.77
CA THR A 505 -49.08 12.17 -49.72
C THR A 505 -48.25 12.37 -48.44
N ALA A 506 -47.98 13.61 -48.04
CA ALA A 506 -47.27 13.91 -46.77
C ALA A 506 -48.08 13.43 -45.55
N THR A 507 -49.39 13.62 -45.61
CA THR A 507 -50.32 13.12 -44.55
C THR A 507 -50.33 11.58 -44.49
N ASN A 508 -50.34 10.92 -45.64
CA ASN A 508 -50.27 9.47 -45.72
C ASN A 508 -48.95 8.91 -45.13
N LYS A 509 -47.85 9.60 -45.52
CA LYS A 509 -46.53 9.23 -44.98
C LYS A 509 -46.47 9.36 -43.44
N PHE A 510 -46.98 10.50 -42.89
CA PHE A 510 -47.03 10.69 -41.44
C PHE A 510 -47.77 9.52 -40.70
N PHE A 511 -48.85 9.07 -41.25
CA PHE A 511 -49.59 7.94 -40.66
C PHE A 511 -48.84 6.61 -40.80
N THR A 512 -48.17 6.39 -41.93
CA THR A 512 -47.32 5.21 -42.14
C THR A 512 -46.16 5.19 -41.15
N ASP A 513 -45.44 6.28 -41.07
CA ASP A 513 -44.30 6.44 -40.16
C ASP A 513 -44.72 6.27 -38.70
N THR A 514 -45.88 6.82 -38.30
CA THR A 514 -46.46 6.61 -36.96
C THR A 514 -46.74 5.16 -36.66
N SER A 515 -47.29 4.43 -37.65
CA SER A 515 -47.57 2.99 -37.52
C SER A 515 -46.27 2.17 -37.38
N GLU A 516 -45.22 2.54 -38.08
CA GLU A 516 -43.90 1.92 -37.99
C GLU A 516 -43.26 2.16 -36.62
N ILE A 517 -43.32 3.39 -36.09
CA ILE A 517 -42.82 3.74 -34.76
C ILE A 517 -43.49 2.91 -33.68
N VAL A 518 -44.86 2.81 -33.73
CA VAL A 518 -45.61 1.99 -32.79
C VAL A 518 -45.25 0.50 -32.93
N SER A 519 -45.07 0.02 -34.15
CA SER A 519 -44.68 -1.37 -34.41
C SER A 519 -43.29 -1.69 -33.86
N HIS A 520 -42.34 -0.75 -34.05
CA HIS A 520 -41.01 -0.90 -33.51
C HIS A 520 -40.98 -0.86 -31.97
N PHE A 521 -41.72 0.04 -31.36
CA PHE A 521 -41.88 0.10 -29.91
C PHE A 521 -42.44 -1.21 -29.31
N ILE A 522 -43.49 -1.80 -29.91
CA ILE A 522 -44.02 -3.10 -29.50
C ILE A 522 -42.94 -4.17 -29.61
N SER A 523 -42.20 -4.20 -30.69
CA SER A 523 -41.11 -5.18 -30.91
C SER A 523 -40.01 -5.05 -29.84
N GLN A 524 -39.68 -3.84 -29.43
CA GLN A 524 -38.71 -3.58 -28.35
C GLN A 524 -39.24 -4.08 -26.98
N LEU A 525 -40.51 -3.85 -26.69
CA LEU A 525 -41.14 -4.35 -25.46
C LEU A 525 -41.13 -5.88 -25.42
N GLU A 526 -41.47 -6.55 -26.53
CA GLU A 526 -41.46 -8.02 -26.64
C GLU A 526 -40.04 -8.59 -26.48
N GLU A 527 -39.05 -7.94 -27.06
CA GLU A 527 -37.63 -8.32 -26.92
C GLU A 527 -37.13 -8.15 -25.47
N THR A 528 -37.50 -7.04 -24.84
CA THR A 528 -37.17 -6.77 -23.45
C THR A 528 -37.83 -7.79 -22.51
N LYS A 529 -39.09 -8.14 -22.75
CA LYS A 529 -39.81 -9.20 -22.03
C LYS A 529 -39.06 -10.55 -22.11
N LYS A 530 -38.50 -10.89 -23.27
CA LYS A 530 -37.77 -12.15 -23.48
C LYS A 530 -36.43 -12.15 -22.73
N LYS A 531 -35.82 -10.97 -22.51
CA LYS A 531 -34.55 -10.80 -21.83
C LYS A 531 -34.65 -10.75 -20.30
N VAL A 532 -35.89 -10.71 -19.73
CA VAL A 532 -36.07 -10.79 -18.27
C VAL A 532 -35.55 -12.13 -17.76
N PRO A 533 -34.50 -12.18 -16.94
CA PRO A 533 -33.86 -13.41 -16.49
C PRO A 533 -34.76 -14.14 -15.47
N ASN A 534 -34.58 -15.44 -15.39
CA ASN A 534 -35.04 -16.27 -14.26
C ASN A 534 -33.78 -16.77 -13.54
N ILE A 535 -33.78 -16.67 -12.24
CA ILE A 535 -32.62 -17.10 -11.43
C ILE A 535 -32.91 -18.52 -10.96
N ASP A 536 -32.28 -19.50 -11.57
CA ASP A 536 -32.40 -20.91 -11.20
C ASP A 536 -31.54 -21.22 -9.98
N ILE A 537 -32.14 -21.86 -8.98
CA ILE A 537 -31.42 -22.29 -7.78
C ILE A 537 -30.82 -23.67 -8.08
N PRO A 538 -29.49 -23.86 -7.94
CA PRO A 538 -28.86 -25.15 -8.19
C PRO A 538 -29.41 -26.25 -7.27
N GLU A 539 -29.67 -27.43 -7.79
CA GLU A 539 -30.08 -28.60 -7.00
C GLU A 539 -28.89 -29.02 -6.07
N GLY A 540 -29.18 -29.21 -4.77
CA GLY A 540 -28.22 -29.79 -3.81
C GLY A 540 -27.62 -28.84 -2.79
N ILE A 541 -28.00 -27.57 -2.72
CA ILE A 541 -27.57 -26.66 -1.66
C ILE A 541 -28.55 -26.79 -0.49
N ASN A 542 -28.21 -27.67 0.48
CA ASN A 542 -28.92 -27.86 1.74
C ASN A 542 -28.05 -27.43 2.90
N ASP A 543 -27.98 -26.15 3.23
CA ASP A 543 -27.33 -25.67 4.45
C ASP A 543 -28.24 -24.70 5.22
N ILE A 544 -28.23 -24.81 6.55
CA ILE A 544 -29.14 -24.08 7.47
C ILE A 544 -29.06 -22.56 7.34
N PHE A 545 -27.93 -22.04 6.85
CA PHE A 545 -27.74 -20.60 6.59
C PHE A 545 -28.27 -20.14 5.21
N PHE A 546 -28.77 -21.06 4.39
CA PHE A 546 -29.24 -20.77 3.05
C PHE A 546 -30.72 -20.39 2.99
N ASP A 547 -31.50 -20.72 4.01
CA ASP A 547 -32.94 -20.41 4.04
C ASP A 547 -33.23 -18.91 3.98
N ASP A 548 -32.45 -18.08 4.70
CA ASP A 548 -32.59 -16.62 4.64
C ASP A 548 -32.20 -16.05 3.26
N THR A 549 -31.19 -16.65 2.62
CA THR A 549 -30.72 -16.26 1.28
C THR A 549 -31.71 -16.73 0.19
N LEU A 550 -32.30 -17.92 0.36
CA LEU A 550 -33.34 -18.46 -0.53
C LEU A 550 -34.53 -17.51 -0.61
N HIS A 551 -34.97 -16.99 0.51
CA HIS A 551 -36.07 -16.04 0.57
C HIS A 551 -35.78 -14.74 -0.24
N TYR A 552 -34.57 -14.26 -0.26
CA TYR A 552 -34.18 -13.12 -1.10
C TYR A 552 -34.20 -13.45 -2.58
N VAL A 553 -33.75 -14.65 -2.98
CA VAL A 553 -33.75 -15.10 -4.37
C VAL A 553 -35.17 -15.33 -4.85
N GLU A 554 -36.03 -15.90 -4.02
CA GLU A 554 -37.48 -16.05 -4.31
C GLU A 554 -38.15 -14.69 -4.48
N ASN A 555 -37.87 -13.73 -3.59
CA ASN A 555 -38.42 -12.37 -3.70
C ASN A 555 -37.93 -11.67 -4.97
N MET A 556 -36.69 -11.86 -5.37
CA MET A 556 -36.11 -11.33 -6.60
C MET A 556 -36.78 -11.99 -7.83
N ASN A 557 -36.97 -13.30 -7.84
CA ASN A 557 -37.68 -13.98 -8.90
C ASN A 557 -39.14 -13.53 -9.00
N ASN A 558 -39.84 -13.32 -7.88
CA ASN A 558 -41.21 -12.77 -7.85
C ASN A 558 -41.24 -11.34 -8.41
N ALA A 559 -40.24 -10.49 -8.08
CA ALA A 559 -40.13 -9.14 -8.64
C ALA A 559 -39.86 -9.17 -10.16
N LEU A 560 -38.99 -10.05 -10.63
CA LEU A 560 -38.70 -10.26 -12.06
C LEU A 560 -39.94 -10.77 -12.81
N LYS A 561 -40.71 -11.68 -12.21
CA LYS A 561 -41.97 -12.16 -12.76
C LYS A 561 -43.00 -11.04 -12.88
N ALA A 562 -43.14 -10.22 -11.81
CA ALA A 562 -44.04 -9.07 -11.84
C ALA A 562 -43.64 -8.04 -12.89
N ALA A 563 -42.34 -7.80 -13.07
CA ALA A 563 -41.83 -6.93 -14.14
C ALA A 563 -42.14 -7.46 -15.53
N LYS A 564 -42.02 -8.77 -15.74
CA LYS A 564 -42.39 -9.45 -16.99
C LYS A 564 -43.91 -9.35 -17.28
N GLU A 565 -44.74 -9.50 -16.26
CA GLU A 565 -46.21 -9.33 -16.36
C GLU A 565 -46.56 -7.88 -16.74
N LYS A 566 -45.85 -6.87 -16.18
CA LYS A 566 -46.08 -5.46 -16.54
C LYS A 566 -45.63 -5.13 -17.97
N LEU A 567 -44.59 -5.76 -18.47
CA LEU A 567 -44.20 -5.64 -19.88
C LEU A 567 -45.27 -6.28 -20.79
N GLU A 568 -45.87 -7.40 -20.41
CA GLU A 568 -46.97 -8.04 -21.12
C GLU A 568 -48.21 -7.17 -21.15
N GLU A 569 -48.61 -6.60 -20.00
CA GLU A 569 -49.72 -5.64 -19.92
C GLU A 569 -49.50 -4.44 -20.87
N ALA A 570 -48.23 -3.90 -20.92
CA ALA A 570 -47.87 -2.81 -21.80
C ALA A 570 -48.00 -3.20 -23.29
N VAL A 571 -47.56 -4.38 -23.69
CA VAL A 571 -47.75 -4.91 -25.06
C VAL A 571 -49.23 -5.04 -25.39
N VAL A 572 -50.03 -5.64 -24.50
CA VAL A 572 -51.48 -5.81 -24.69
C VAL A 572 -52.21 -4.46 -24.80
N LEU A 573 -51.76 -3.45 -24.06
CA LEU A 573 -52.38 -2.11 -24.10
C LEU A 573 -52.13 -1.40 -25.44
N VAL A 574 -50.95 -1.56 -26.05
CA VAL A 574 -50.54 -0.82 -27.26
C VAL A 574 -50.89 -1.59 -28.56
N ASN A 575 -50.91 -2.91 -28.52
CA ASN A 575 -51.12 -3.75 -29.71
C ASN A 575 -52.46 -3.48 -30.47
N PRO A 576 -53.59 -3.20 -29.80
CA PRO A 576 -54.84 -2.86 -30.52
C PRO A 576 -54.69 -1.61 -31.40
N TYR A 577 -53.86 -0.68 -30.97
CA TYR A 577 -53.63 0.56 -31.75
C TYR A 577 -52.78 0.32 -33.01
N LYS A 578 -51.96 -0.75 -33.05
CA LYS A 578 -51.22 -1.17 -34.25
C LYS A 578 -52.13 -1.68 -35.37
N GLU A 579 -53.07 -2.55 -35.00
CA GLU A 579 -53.96 -3.19 -36.00
C GLU A 579 -55.12 -2.29 -36.44
N ASP A 580 -55.68 -1.51 -35.55
CA ASP A 580 -56.82 -0.64 -35.80
C ASP A 580 -56.48 0.71 -36.42
N LEU A 581 -55.24 1.23 -36.22
CA LEU A 581 -54.87 2.56 -36.70
C LEU A 581 -54.98 2.67 -38.24
N LEU A 582 -54.42 1.73 -38.97
CA LEU A 582 -54.46 1.73 -40.43
C LEU A 582 -55.90 1.49 -40.97
N LYS A 583 -56.71 0.62 -40.34
CA LYS A 583 -58.10 0.37 -40.75
C LYS A 583 -59.00 1.57 -40.51
N GLN A 584 -58.85 2.24 -39.36
CA GLN A 584 -59.61 3.45 -39.04
C GLN A 584 -59.18 4.63 -39.90
N LEU A 585 -57.91 4.79 -40.21
CA LEU A 585 -57.37 5.83 -41.07
C LEU A 585 -57.87 5.67 -42.50
N ASN A 586 -57.95 4.46 -43.01
CA ASN A 586 -58.45 4.22 -44.39
C ASN A 586 -59.97 4.42 -44.48
N ALA A 587 -60.72 4.44 -43.37
CA ALA A 587 -62.16 4.76 -43.33
C ALA A 587 -62.46 6.24 -43.14
N LEU A 588 -61.45 7.10 -42.96
CA LEU A 588 -61.63 8.54 -42.83
C LEU A 588 -61.81 9.25 -44.20
N PRO A 589 -62.59 10.34 -44.29
CA PRO A 589 -62.81 11.08 -45.57
C PRO A 589 -61.57 11.57 -46.26
N TRP A 590 -60.45 11.76 -45.54
CA TRP A 590 -59.21 12.18 -46.15
C TRP A 590 -58.64 11.11 -47.07
N PHE A 591 -58.86 9.83 -46.82
CA PHE A 591 -58.36 8.75 -47.66
C PHE A 591 -59.05 8.70 -49.01
N GLU A 592 -60.33 8.95 -49.04
CA GLU A 592 -61.04 9.12 -50.31
C GLU A 592 -60.54 10.32 -51.12
N GLN A 593 -60.16 11.43 -50.42
CA GLN A 593 -59.55 12.59 -51.08
C GLN A 593 -58.15 12.28 -51.58
N PHE A 594 -57.37 11.48 -50.82
CA PHE A 594 -56.07 11.02 -51.25
C PHE A 594 -56.14 10.12 -52.46
N GLU A 595 -57.04 9.15 -52.53
CA GLU A 595 -57.21 8.28 -53.69
C GLU A 595 -57.72 9.09 -54.91
N ALA A 596 -58.60 10.04 -54.71
CA ALA A 596 -59.09 10.91 -55.78
C ALA A 596 -57.94 11.82 -56.32
N ALA A 597 -57.11 12.35 -55.41
CA ALA A 597 -55.93 13.17 -55.81
C ALA A 597 -54.89 12.30 -56.52
N LYS A 598 -54.67 11.09 -56.11
CA LYS A 598 -53.80 10.12 -56.73
C LYS A 598 -54.25 9.74 -58.14
N GLN A 599 -55.52 9.53 -58.33
CA GLN A 599 -56.10 9.28 -59.65
C GLN A 599 -55.91 10.46 -60.60
N ALA A 600 -56.25 11.69 -60.11
CA ALA A 600 -56.04 12.91 -60.88
C ALA A 600 -54.54 13.15 -61.20
N TYR A 601 -53.65 12.78 -60.35
CA TYR A 601 -52.20 12.81 -60.56
C TYR A 601 -51.78 11.77 -61.62
N THR A 602 -52.32 10.54 -61.56
CA THR A 602 -51.99 9.50 -62.58
C THR A 602 -52.39 9.86 -63.99
N GLU A 603 -53.55 10.53 -64.19
CA GLU A 603 -53.98 11.03 -65.46
C GLU A 603 -53.04 12.09 -66.03
N ILE A 604 -52.37 12.85 -65.19
CA ILE A 604 -51.42 13.89 -65.59
C ILE A 604 -49.98 13.31 -65.71
N ALA A 605 -49.65 12.27 -64.94
CA ALA A 605 -48.30 11.70 -64.88
C ALA A 605 -47.86 11.11 -66.26
N GLU A 606 -48.79 10.53 -67.00
CA GLU A 606 -48.46 10.06 -68.36
C GLU A 606 -48.07 11.19 -69.31
N SER A 607 -48.64 12.39 -69.12
CA SER A 607 -48.29 13.60 -69.89
C SER A 607 -46.93 14.24 -69.47
N ILE A 608 -46.46 13.96 -68.27
CA ILE A 608 -45.27 14.50 -67.63
C ILE A 608 -44.08 13.55 -67.77
N MET A 609 -44.34 12.25 -68.08
CA MET A 609 -43.27 11.26 -68.23
C MET A 609 -42.21 11.59 -69.31
N GLU A 610 -42.47 12.53 -70.20
CA GLU A 610 -41.52 13.06 -71.15
C GLU A 610 -40.36 13.89 -70.48
N LEU A 611 -40.52 14.27 -69.14
CA LEU A 611 -39.57 15.12 -68.42
C LEU A 611 -38.56 14.35 -67.53
N GLY A 612 -38.67 12.99 -67.41
CA GLY A 612 -37.74 12.16 -66.66
C GLY A 612 -38.32 10.81 -66.21
N THR A 613 -37.46 9.86 -65.84
CA THR A 613 -37.81 8.47 -65.46
C THR A 613 -38.34 8.32 -64.03
N GLU A 614 -38.24 9.35 -63.21
CA GLU A 614 -38.77 9.30 -61.81
C GLU A 614 -40.13 9.99 -61.74
N SER A 615 -41.08 9.32 -61.05
CA SER A 615 -42.39 9.95 -60.84
C SER A 615 -42.31 11.13 -59.86
N TYR A 616 -43.21 12.12 -60.01
CA TYR A 616 -43.23 13.27 -59.09
C TYR A 616 -43.43 12.83 -57.62
N GLU A 617 -44.27 11.85 -57.38
CA GLU A 617 -44.48 11.23 -56.05
C GLU A 617 -43.19 10.66 -55.48
N ALA A 618 -42.44 9.93 -56.27
CA ALA A 618 -41.14 9.38 -55.86
C ALA A 618 -40.12 10.49 -55.49
N MET A 619 -40.10 11.59 -56.23
CA MET A 619 -39.21 12.74 -55.92
C MET A 619 -39.63 13.49 -54.66
N ILE A 620 -40.91 13.68 -54.38
CA ILE A 620 -41.43 14.26 -53.13
C ILE A 620 -41.04 13.39 -51.96
N LEU A 621 -41.27 12.07 -52.06
CA LEU A 621 -40.88 11.12 -51.02
C LEU A 621 -39.38 11.11 -50.80
N LYS A 622 -38.60 11.16 -51.87
CA LYS A 622 -37.12 11.24 -51.81
C LYS A 622 -36.63 12.52 -51.12
N ARG A 623 -37.26 13.68 -51.48
CA ARG A 623 -36.93 14.97 -50.84
C ARG A 623 -37.25 14.93 -49.34
N ALA A 624 -38.39 14.39 -48.92
CA ALA A 624 -38.73 14.25 -47.52
C ALA A 624 -37.76 13.34 -46.80
N THR A 625 -37.38 12.19 -47.37
CA THR A 625 -36.42 11.26 -46.82
C THR A 625 -35.02 11.86 -46.69
N LEU A 626 -34.59 12.70 -47.67
CA LEU A 626 -33.27 13.38 -47.61
C LEU A 626 -33.29 14.47 -46.55
N ASN A 627 -34.39 15.19 -46.34
CA ASN A 627 -34.53 16.16 -45.24
C ASN A 627 -34.51 15.48 -43.87
N ASP A 628 -35.19 14.35 -43.71
CA ASP A 628 -35.16 13.57 -42.46
C ASP A 628 -33.72 13.09 -42.15
N LYS A 629 -33.00 12.66 -43.17
CA LYS A 629 -31.56 12.30 -43.02
C LYS A 629 -30.69 13.49 -42.62
N LEU A 630 -30.93 14.69 -43.19
CA LEU A 630 -30.19 15.89 -42.77
C LEU A 630 -30.50 16.29 -41.34
N ALA A 631 -31.78 16.23 -40.93
CA ALA A 631 -32.16 16.48 -39.53
C ALA A 631 -31.48 15.47 -38.57
N LEU A 632 -31.38 14.19 -38.95
CA LEU A 632 -30.66 13.20 -38.19
C LEU A 632 -29.16 13.53 -38.08
N ILE A 633 -28.53 13.96 -39.22
CA ILE A 633 -27.12 14.36 -39.22
C ILE A 633 -26.89 15.59 -38.31
N GLU A 634 -27.80 16.53 -38.26
CA GLU A 634 -27.68 17.70 -37.37
C GLU A 634 -27.67 17.27 -35.89
N ASN A 635 -28.59 16.39 -35.49
CA ASN A 635 -28.56 15.77 -34.13
C ASN A 635 -27.26 15.00 -33.87
N GLN A 636 -26.76 14.26 -34.88
CA GLN A 636 -25.48 13.54 -34.78
C GLN A 636 -24.27 14.48 -34.63
N LYS A 637 -24.30 15.67 -35.17
CA LYS A 637 -23.25 16.71 -34.95
C LYS A 637 -23.23 17.20 -33.51
N GLU A 638 -24.39 17.46 -32.91
CA GLU A 638 -24.49 17.83 -31.49
C GLU A 638 -23.97 16.68 -30.58
N GLU A 639 -24.39 15.44 -30.88
CA GLU A 639 -23.88 14.27 -30.19
C GLU A 639 -22.37 14.11 -30.33
N LEU A 640 -21.84 14.31 -31.54
CA LEU A 640 -20.39 14.30 -31.83
C LEU A 640 -19.63 15.34 -31.01
N SER A 641 -20.15 16.56 -30.90
CA SER A 641 -19.55 17.63 -30.10
C SER A 641 -19.48 17.26 -28.63
N THR A 642 -20.60 16.76 -28.09
CA THR A 642 -20.68 16.29 -26.69
C THR A 642 -19.73 15.10 -26.43
N LEU A 643 -19.70 14.16 -27.35
CA LEU A 643 -18.82 12.99 -27.25
C LEU A 643 -17.33 13.35 -27.29
N LYS A 644 -16.93 14.33 -28.11
CA LYS A 644 -15.56 14.85 -28.14
C LYS A 644 -15.16 15.46 -26.80
N ALA A 645 -16.02 16.30 -26.19
CA ALA A 645 -15.76 16.87 -24.87
C ALA A 645 -15.64 15.77 -23.77
N ASN A 646 -16.51 14.76 -23.81
CA ASN A 646 -16.43 13.63 -22.89
C ASN A 646 -15.15 12.81 -23.08
N LEU A 647 -14.70 12.62 -24.32
CA LEU A 647 -13.45 11.93 -24.62
C LEU A 647 -12.21 12.71 -24.10
N GLU A 648 -12.20 14.04 -24.13
CA GLU A 648 -11.13 14.83 -23.52
C GLU A 648 -11.08 14.60 -21.99
N ILE A 649 -12.23 14.67 -21.33
CA ILE A 649 -12.32 14.40 -19.87
C ILE A 649 -11.88 12.97 -19.55
N LEU A 650 -12.28 12.02 -20.36
CA LEU A 650 -11.93 10.61 -20.15
C LEU A 650 -10.43 10.35 -20.40
N TYR A 651 -9.85 11.00 -21.40
CA TYR A 651 -8.41 10.98 -21.65
C TYR A 651 -7.64 11.50 -20.43
N ASP A 652 -8.01 12.68 -19.92
CA ASP A 652 -7.37 13.26 -18.74
C ASP A 652 -7.50 12.35 -17.51
N SER A 653 -8.69 11.74 -17.34
CA SER A 653 -8.92 10.78 -16.23
C SER A 653 -8.01 9.55 -16.32
N ILE A 654 -7.75 9.04 -17.53
CA ILE A 654 -6.84 7.90 -17.74
C ILE A 654 -5.38 8.32 -17.45
N ILE A 655 -4.97 9.50 -17.93
CA ILE A 655 -3.62 10.02 -17.68
C ILE A 655 -3.41 10.32 -16.19
N ASP A 656 -4.42 10.84 -15.51
CA ASP A 656 -4.34 11.12 -14.08
C ASP A 656 -4.26 9.82 -13.24
N LYS A 657 -4.86 8.72 -13.71
CA LYS A 657 -4.66 7.41 -13.08
C LYS A 657 -3.21 6.93 -13.20
N GLU A 658 -2.52 7.19 -14.30
CA GLU A 658 -1.09 6.88 -14.43
C GLU A 658 -0.22 7.75 -13.49
N LYS A 659 -0.57 9.04 -13.37
CA LYS A 659 0.10 9.94 -12.41
C LYS A 659 -0.16 9.52 -10.96
N GLU A 660 -1.37 9.06 -10.63
CA GLU A 660 -1.73 8.51 -9.33
C GLU A 660 -0.88 7.30 -8.98
N LEU A 661 -0.73 6.35 -9.92
CA LEU A 661 0.12 5.17 -9.73
C LEU A 661 1.56 5.57 -9.39
N ARG A 662 2.12 6.51 -10.15
CA ARG A 662 3.46 7.04 -9.91
C ARG A 662 3.55 7.73 -8.54
N SER A 663 2.54 8.50 -8.15
CA SER A 663 2.49 9.16 -6.84
C SER A 663 2.51 8.15 -5.70
N LYS A 664 1.70 7.10 -5.78
CA LYS A 664 1.67 5.99 -4.80
C LYS A 664 3.03 5.30 -4.69
N ARG A 665 3.67 5.01 -5.83
CA ARG A 665 5.02 4.43 -5.84
C ARG A 665 6.06 5.35 -5.19
N ASN A 666 6.02 6.65 -5.49
CA ASN A 666 6.92 7.63 -4.89
C ASN A 666 6.68 7.82 -3.40
N GLU A 667 5.45 7.74 -2.92
CA GLU A 667 5.12 7.78 -1.50
C GLU A 667 5.77 6.60 -0.75
N ILE A 668 5.64 5.39 -1.29
CA ILE A 668 6.28 4.20 -0.73
C ILE A 668 7.81 4.35 -0.73
N ILE A 669 8.39 4.76 -1.87
CA ILE A 669 9.84 5.03 -1.96
C ILE A 669 10.27 6.12 -0.97
N GLY A 670 9.43 7.13 -0.75
CA GLY A 670 9.68 8.22 0.22
C GLY A 670 9.72 7.71 1.65
N ARG A 671 8.87 6.78 2.02
CA ARG A 671 8.91 6.11 3.33
C ARG A 671 10.22 5.34 3.52
N TRP A 672 10.71 4.67 2.49
CA TRP A 672 12.01 3.98 2.55
C TRP A 672 13.19 4.93 2.74
N ARG A 673 13.13 6.15 2.19
CA ARG A 673 14.14 7.19 2.42
C ARG A 673 14.09 7.76 3.84
N ALA A 674 12.89 7.86 4.44
CA ALA A 674 12.71 8.43 5.79
C ALA A 674 13.21 7.49 6.90
N VAL A 675 13.16 6.18 6.70
CA VAL A 675 13.71 5.19 7.67
C VAL A 675 15.23 5.24 7.74
N ASP A 676 15.91 5.78 6.72
CA ASP A 676 17.37 5.82 6.62
C ASP A 676 17.98 7.20 6.95
N ASP A 677 17.25 8.07 7.62
CA ASP A 677 17.69 9.45 7.94
C ASP A 677 18.77 9.52 9.06
N THR A 678 19.31 8.36 9.44
CA THR A 678 20.52 8.31 10.27
C THR A 678 21.78 8.58 9.45
N ASN A 679 21.88 9.79 8.86
CA ASN A 679 23.10 10.44 8.37
C ASN A 679 23.92 9.81 7.23
N ASN A 680 23.59 8.65 6.67
CA ASN A 680 24.20 8.16 5.42
C ASN A 680 23.24 7.24 4.66
N PRO A 681 22.43 7.74 3.72
CA PRO A 681 21.73 6.84 2.80
C PRO A 681 22.79 6.04 2.03
N PHE A 682 22.92 4.77 2.39
CA PHE A 682 23.79 3.83 1.69
C PHE A 682 23.22 3.49 0.30
N LEU A 683 21.88 3.51 0.17
CA LEU A 683 21.14 3.23 -1.06
C LEU A 683 20.19 4.38 -1.38
N ILE A 684 20.24 4.86 -2.63
CA ILE A 684 19.31 5.85 -3.18
C ILE A 684 18.41 5.14 -4.17
N ILE A 685 17.10 5.34 -4.05
CA ILE A 685 16.08 4.79 -4.93
C ILE A 685 15.36 5.95 -5.62
N GLU A 686 15.34 5.93 -6.95
CA GLU A 686 14.69 6.94 -7.78
C GLU A 686 13.75 6.27 -8.78
N LEU A 687 12.50 6.71 -8.84
CA LEU A 687 11.56 6.33 -9.89
C LEU A 687 11.61 7.39 -10.99
N LYS A 688 12.29 7.09 -12.09
CA LYS A 688 12.38 7.95 -13.26
C LYS A 688 11.15 7.78 -14.14
N GLN A 689 10.48 8.88 -14.44
CA GLN A 689 9.24 8.92 -15.20
C GLN A 689 9.44 8.46 -16.64
N MET A 690 8.59 7.54 -17.12
CA MET A 690 8.59 7.09 -18.53
C MET A 690 10.01 6.84 -19.06
N ALA A 691 10.85 6.15 -18.30
CA ALA A 691 12.29 6.04 -18.57
C ALA A 691 12.79 4.60 -18.78
N ASP A 692 11.89 3.64 -18.97
CA ASP A 692 12.24 2.26 -19.33
C ASP A 692 12.08 2.05 -20.85
N PRO A 693 13.16 2.19 -21.65
CA PRO A 693 13.06 2.13 -23.10
C PRO A 693 12.75 0.73 -23.61
N GLU A 694 13.17 -0.31 -22.91
CA GLU A 694 12.99 -1.69 -23.37
C GLU A 694 11.54 -2.13 -23.20
N LYS A 695 10.97 -1.91 -22.01
CA LYS A 695 9.56 -2.18 -21.77
C LYS A 695 8.65 -1.31 -22.63
N ALA A 696 8.97 -0.02 -22.75
CA ALA A 696 8.23 0.89 -23.63
C ALA A 696 8.24 0.42 -25.08
N ASN A 697 9.39 -0.06 -25.59
CA ASN A 697 9.50 -0.61 -26.94
C ASN A 697 8.69 -1.91 -27.10
N GLU A 698 8.69 -2.77 -26.10
CA GLU A 698 7.91 -4.01 -26.12
C GLU A 698 6.40 -3.71 -26.16
N THR A 699 5.89 -2.91 -25.21
CA THR A 699 4.47 -2.59 -25.11
C THR A 699 3.96 -1.80 -26.30
N PHE A 700 4.76 -0.85 -26.81
CA PHE A 700 4.41 -0.10 -28.02
C PHE A 700 4.30 -1.03 -29.25
N ARG A 701 5.26 -1.95 -29.42
CA ARG A 701 5.24 -2.92 -30.53
C ARG A 701 4.08 -3.89 -30.47
N GLN A 702 3.66 -4.30 -29.30
CA GLN A 702 2.46 -5.12 -29.11
C GLN A 702 1.22 -4.39 -29.65
N LEU A 703 1.07 -3.08 -29.34
CA LEU A 703 -0.05 -2.29 -29.81
C LEU A 703 -0.05 -2.08 -31.34
N ILE A 704 1.11 -1.91 -31.94
CA ILE A 704 1.21 -1.81 -33.41
C ILE A 704 1.34 -3.17 -34.11
N ARG A 705 1.29 -4.27 -33.37
CA ARG A 705 1.39 -5.65 -33.89
C ARG A 705 2.66 -5.91 -34.74
N LYS A 706 3.80 -5.41 -34.26
CA LYS A 706 5.08 -5.59 -34.92
C LYS A 706 6.12 -6.23 -34.00
N SER A 707 6.85 -7.20 -34.54
CA SER A 707 7.95 -7.85 -33.81
C SER A 707 9.17 -6.94 -33.65
N SER A 708 10.11 -7.33 -32.79
CA SER A 708 11.37 -6.63 -32.60
C SER A 708 12.17 -6.50 -33.92
N GLY A 709 12.80 -5.35 -34.14
CA GLY A 709 13.64 -5.05 -35.29
C GLY A 709 12.94 -4.34 -36.45
N GLU A 710 11.63 -4.52 -36.66
CA GLU A 710 10.92 -3.76 -37.69
C GLU A 710 10.73 -2.30 -37.26
N PHE A 711 11.00 -1.35 -38.18
CA PHE A 711 10.83 0.10 -37.96
C PHE A 711 11.58 0.65 -36.73
N SER A 712 12.72 0.06 -36.36
CA SER A 712 13.46 0.43 -35.15
C SER A 712 13.87 1.90 -35.13
N ASP A 713 14.25 2.49 -36.25
CA ASP A 713 14.66 3.90 -36.35
C ASP A 713 13.54 4.88 -36.05
N TYR A 714 12.28 4.46 -36.21
CA TYR A 714 11.09 5.29 -35.95
C TYR A 714 10.49 5.04 -34.55
N ILE A 715 10.64 3.83 -34.00
CA ILE A 715 10.07 3.42 -32.72
C ILE A 715 11.10 3.57 -31.62
N TYR A 716 12.15 2.74 -31.65
CA TYR A 716 13.29 2.78 -30.77
C TYR A 716 14.45 1.98 -31.31
N SER A 717 15.61 2.61 -31.43
CA SER A 717 16.89 1.95 -31.65
C SER A 717 17.98 2.59 -30.80
N LYS A 718 18.88 1.77 -30.28
CA LYS A 718 20.07 2.18 -29.53
C LYS A 718 21.27 1.41 -30.03
N THR A 719 22.39 2.09 -30.26
CA THR A 719 23.69 1.50 -30.65
C THR A 719 24.71 1.77 -29.53
N GLU A 720 25.81 1.06 -29.52
CA GLU A 720 26.89 1.27 -28.54
C GLU A 720 27.52 2.68 -28.66
N GLU A 721 27.43 3.30 -29.84
CA GLU A 721 27.95 4.65 -30.09
C GLU A 721 26.93 5.77 -29.78
N ASP A 722 25.65 5.44 -29.66
CA ASP A 722 24.55 6.39 -29.44
C ASP A 722 23.84 6.06 -28.13
N GLU A 723 24.32 6.61 -27.02
CA GLU A 723 23.76 6.37 -25.69
C GLU A 723 22.32 6.91 -25.53
N THR A 724 21.94 7.91 -26.33
CA THR A 724 20.64 8.56 -26.25
C THR A 724 19.55 7.80 -26.98
N GLY A 725 19.90 6.98 -27.98
CA GLY A 725 18.95 6.26 -28.83
C GLY A 725 18.23 7.15 -29.83
N ARG A 726 17.45 6.53 -30.73
CA ARG A 726 16.66 7.20 -31.77
C ARG A 726 15.22 6.68 -31.79
N GLY A 727 14.31 7.48 -32.36
CA GLY A 727 12.90 7.16 -32.54
C GLY A 727 12.01 7.72 -31.43
N LEU A 728 10.70 7.55 -31.60
CA LEU A 728 9.64 8.13 -30.77
C LEU A 728 9.88 7.91 -29.26
N ILE A 729 10.28 6.71 -28.87
CA ILE A 729 10.50 6.36 -27.46
C ILE A 729 11.73 7.09 -26.92
N ALA A 730 12.82 7.17 -27.69
CA ALA A 730 14.01 7.92 -27.30
C ALA A 730 13.68 9.43 -27.15
N ASP A 731 12.91 10.00 -28.07
CA ASP A 731 12.50 11.40 -28.01
C ASP A 731 11.69 11.73 -26.74
N ILE A 732 10.83 10.79 -26.29
CA ILE A 732 10.07 10.93 -25.06
C ILE A 732 10.99 10.81 -23.83
N ILE A 733 11.85 9.82 -23.78
CA ILE A 733 12.71 9.51 -22.62
C ILE A 733 13.76 10.61 -22.39
N ASN A 734 14.32 11.17 -23.47
CA ASN A 734 15.35 12.19 -23.42
C ASN A 734 14.82 13.58 -23.08
N GLU A 735 13.49 13.76 -23.10
CA GLU A 735 12.86 15.02 -22.69
C GLU A 735 12.95 15.19 -21.17
N SER A 736 12.90 16.45 -20.68
CA SER A 736 12.88 16.76 -19.26
C SER A 736 11.64 16.15 -18.58
N GLU A 737 11.76 15.68 -17.33
CA GLU A 737 10.61 15.07 -16.63
C GLU A 737 9.39 15.98 -16.53
N SER A 738 9.60 17.29 -16.45
CA SER A 738 8.52 18.28 -16.33
C SER A 738 7.67 18.43 -17.62
N THR A 739 8.27 18.21 -18.80
CA THR A 739 7.63 18.37 -20.11
C THR A 739 7.36 17.04 -20.81
N ARG A 740 7.74 15.92 -20.18
CA ARG A 740 7.68 14.58 -20.80
C ARG A 740 6.27 14.10 -21.14
N TRP A 741 5.26 14.50 -20.37
CA TRP A 741 3.86 14.23 -20.68
C TRP A 741 3.39 14.90 -21.97
N GLU A 742 3.75 16.16 -22.17
CA GLU A 742 3.43 16.92 -23.37
C GLU A 742 4.19 16.37 -24.59
N LYS A 743 5.48 16.05 -24.40
CA LYS A 743 6.31 15.43 -25.45
C LYS A 743 5.76 14.08 -25.88
N ARG A 744 5.35 13.22 -24.94
CA ARG A 744 4.69 11.94 -25.22
C ARG A 744 3.44 12.11 -26.08
N GLN A 745 2.56 13.05 -25.71
CA GLN A 745 1.35 13.31 -26.48
C GLN A 745 1.68 13.81 -27.90
N THR A 746 2.62 14.72 -28.02
CA THR A 746 3.09 15.26 -29.31
C THR A 746 3.66 14.13 -30.18
N CYS A 747 4.59 13.34 -29.66
CA CYS A 747 5.22 12.25 -30.42
C CYS A 747 4.20 11.21 -30.91
N ILE A 748 3.21 10.82 -30.09
CA ILE A 748 2.16 9.89 -30.50
C ILE A 748 1.27 10.48 -31.60
N ASN A 749 0.84 11.74 -31.43
CA ASN A 749 0.03 12.42 -32.42
C ASN A 749 0.76 12.58 -33.75
N GLU A 750 2.03 12.98 -33.73
CA GLU A 750 2.87 13.05 -34.92
C GLU A 750 3.03 11.69 -35.58
N PHE A 751 3.30 10.64 -34.85
CA PHE A 751 3.42 9.27 -35.34
C PHE A 751 2.13 8.78 -36.01
N LEU A 752 0.96 9.10 -35.46
CA LEU A 752 -0.34 8.72 -36.02
C LEU A 752 -0.82 9.63 -37.15
N SER A 753 -0.47 10.94 -37.15
CA SER A 753 -0.86 11.92 -38.17
C SER A 753 0.07 11.90 -39.38
N ALA A 754 1.25 11.34 -39.28
CA ALA A 754 2.18 11.23 -40.40
C ALA A 754 1.60 10.50 -41.62
N THR A 755 0.45 9.85 -41.49
CA THR A 755 -0.33 9.24 -42.56
C THR A 755 -1.12 10.27 -43.40
N GLU A 756 -1.39 11.47 -42.87
CA GLU A 756 -2.29 12.45 -43.54
C GLU A 756 -1.60 13.66 -44.16
N VAL A 757 -0.49 14.14 -43.61
CA VAL A 757 0.05 15.47 -44.00
C VAL A 757 1.47 15.45 -44.57
N ASP A 758 2.38 14.55 -44.17
CA ASP A 758 3.79 14.65 -44.63
C ASP A 758 4.49 13.28 -44.83
N LYS A 759 4.29 12.70 -46.00
CA LYS A 759 4.89 11.40 -46.40
C LYS A 759 6.41 11.43 -46.51
N LYS A 760 7.08 12.56 -46.22
CA LYS A 760 8.52 12.72 -46.53
C LYS A 760 9.45 12.16 -45.44
N HIS A 761 9.00 11.90 -44.23
CA HIS A 761 9.86 11.54 -43.09
C HIS A 761 9.66 10.11 -42.54
N LEU A 762 8.62 9.39 -42.95
CA LEU A 762 8.41 8.00 -42.53
C LEU A 762 8.55 7.00 -43.69
N ASP A 763 8.97 5.76 -43.36
CA ASP A 763 8.96 4.63 -44.28
C ASP A 763 7.52 4.38 -44.78
N LEU A 764 7.33 4.35 -46.08
CA LEU A 764 6.04 4.08 -46.74
C LEU A 764 5.41 2.74 -46.28
N ARG A 765 6.24 1.78 -45.85
CA ARG A 765 5.74 0.51 -45.29
C ARG A 765 5.13 0.69 -43.92
N LEU A 766 5.69 1.57 -43.07
CA LEU A 766 5.14 1.92 -41.79
C LEU A 766 3.80 2.67 -41.94
N VAL A 767 3.75 3.64 -42.83
CA VAL A 767 2.51 4.39 -43.15
C VAL A 767 1.40 3.42 -43.58
N LYS A 768 1.67 2.53 -44.57
CA LYS A 768 0.70 1.52 -45.02
C LYS A 768 0.24 0.60 -43.87
N HIS A 769 1.16 0.24 -43.01
CA HIS A 769 0.84 -0.62 -41.86
C HIS A 769 -0.07 0.11 -40.86
N LEU A 770 0.19 1.38 -40.54
CA LEU A 770 -0.67 2.19 -39.66
C LEU A 770 -2.05 2.40 -40.29
N ASP A 771 -2.14 2.62 -41.61
CA ASP A 771 -3.43 2.72 -42.29
C ASP A 771 -4.22 1.40 -42.22
N GLN A 772 -3.55 0.27 -42.36
CA GLN A 772 -4.17 -1.05 -42.17
C GLN A 772 -4.67 -1.27 -40.74
N LEU A 773 -3.89 -0.83 -39.71
CA LEU A 773 -4.34 -0.90 -38.32
C LEU A 773 -5.56 -0.01 -38.09
N LYS A 774 -5.57 1.22 -38.63
CA LYS A 774 -6.74 2.13 -38.52
C LYS A 774 -8.01 1.50 -39.12
N GLN A 775 -7.89 0.74 -40.19
CA GLN A 775 -9.01 0.10 -40.85
C GLN A 775 -9.44 -1.22 -40.20
N ASN A 776 -8.49 -2.09 -39.84
CA ASN A 776 -8.79 -3.47 -39.42
C ASN A 776 -8.89 -3.62 -37.90
N THR A 777 -8.12 -2.83 -37.13
CA THR A 777 -8.04 -2.87 -35.68
C THR A 777 -7.92 -1.47 -35.09
N PRO A 778 -8.92 -0.61 -35.33
CA PRO A 778 -8.92 0.77 -34.84
C PRO A 778 -8.77 0.89 -33.32
N GLU A 779 -9.16 -0.15 -32.57
CA GLU A 779 -9.00 -0.22 -31.11
C GLU A 779 -7.54 -0.18 -30.66
N ASP A 780 -6.62 -0.75 -31.46
CA ASP A 780 -5.19 -0.71 -31.14
C ASP A 780 -4.66 0.74 -31.28
N ILE A 781 -5.16 1.47 -32.26
CA ILE A 781 -4.86 2.91 -32.42
C ILE A 781 -5.44 3.72 -31.24
N ASP A 782 -6.67 3.40 -30.79
CA ASP A 782 -7.26 4.04 -29.63
C ASP A 782 -6.46 3.78 -28.36
N ARG A 783 -5.89 2.59 -28.20
CA ARG A 783 -4.98 2.24 -27.09
C ARG A 783 -3.64 2.98 -27.20
N LEU A 784 -3.11 3.17 -28.40
CA LEU A 784 -1.89 3.94 -28.62
C LEU A 784 -2.03 5.39 -28.16
N LEU A 785 -3.19 6.02 -28.37
CA LEU A 785 -3.43 7.39 -27.94
C LEU A 785 -3.30 7.58 -26.42
N ILE A 786 -3.65 6.56 -25.64
CA ILE A 786 -3.57 6.57 -24.16
C ILE A 786 -2.37 5.79 -23.62
N TRP A 787 -1.52 5.20 -24.49
CA TRP A 787 -0.33 4.46 -24.07
C TRP A 787 0.68 5.37 -23.38
N VAL A 788 1.24 4.92 -22.28
CA VAL A 788 2.27 5.63 -21.50
C VAL A 788 3.48 4.72 -21.36
N PRO A 789 4.69 5.19 -21.67
CA PRO A 789 5.92 4.45 -21.41
C PRO A 789 6.09 4.14 -19.92
N GLU A 790 6.66 3.00 -19.62
CA GLU A 790 6.87 2.55 -18.26
C GLU A 790 7.93 3.39 -17.52
N ASP A 791 7.70 3.58 -16.22
CA ASP A 791 8.68 4.19 -15.32
C ASP A 791 9.86 3.25 -15.08
N LYS A 792 11.06 3.82 -14.91
CA LYS A 792 12.27 3.07 -14.60
C LYS A 792 12.71 3.31 -13.16
N LEU A 793 12.84 2.24 -12.39
CA LEU A 793 13.46 2.31 -11.07
C LEU A 793 14.98 2.30 -11.21
N VAL A 794 15.66 3.26 -10.59
CA VAL A 794 17.12 3.40 -10.57
C VAL A 794 17.60 3.27 -9.14
N LEU A 795 18.57 2.41 -8.91
CA LEU A 795 19.20 2.17 -7.63
C LEU A 795 20.64 2.65 -7.68
N LYS A 796 21.05 3.46 -6.72
CA LYS A 796 22.41 4.00 -6.63
C LYS A 796 22.98 3.80 -5.23
N PHE A 797 24.25 3.56 -5.13
CA PHE A 797 25.01 3.66 -3.87
C PHE A 797 25.54 5.07 -3.66
N LYS A 798 25.51 5.53 -2.41
CA LYS A 798 26.22 6.73 -2.01
C LYS A 798 27.55 6.34 -1.35
N LYS A 799 28.66 6.48 -2.06
CA LYS A 799 30.02 6.18 -1.58
C LYS A 799 30.85 7.45 -1.56
N GLN A 800 31.41 7.80 -0.42
CA GLN A 800 32.33 8.96 -0.26
C GLN A 800 31.79 10.26 -0.89
N GLY A 801 30.45 10.47 -0.79
CA GLY A 801 29.78 11.64 -1.36
C GLY A 801 29.50 11.56 -2.88
N ARG A 802 29.74 10.44 -3.54
CA ARG A 802 29.41 10.19 -4.95
C ARG A 802 28.29 9.18 -5.07
N GLU A 803 27.44 9.35 -6.06
CA GLU A 803 26.38 8.41 -6.43
C GLU A 803 26.89 7.50 -7.54
N GLU A 804 26.84 6.20 -7.32
CA GLU A 804 27.25 5.18 -8.29
C GLU A 804 26.08 4.20 -8.52
N ASP A 805 25.88 3.75 -9.75
CA ASP A 805 24.86 2.74 -10.08
C ASP A 805 25.08 1.48 -9.23
N ILE A 806 24.02 0.89 -8.70
CA ILE A 806 24.11 -0.33 -7.87
C ILE A 806 24.82 -1.47 -8.60
N GLN A 807 24.73 -1.51 -9.92
CA GLN A 807 25.36 -2.56 -10.73
C GLN A 807 26.91 -2.48 -10.75
N THR A 808 27.49 -1.33 -10.41
CA THR A 808 28.95 -1.18 -10.29
C THR A 808 29.49 -1.76 -8.97
N GLY A 809 28.59 -2.00 -7.97
CA GLY A 809 28.95 -2.58 -6.69
C GLY A 809 29.30 -4.06 -6.75
N SER A 810 30.11 -4.53 -5.79
CA SER A 810 30.37 -5.95 -5.57
C SER A 810 29.08 -6.73 -5.23
N ALA A 811 29.11 -8.05 -5.40
CA ALA A 811 27.96 -8.90 -5.06
C ALA A 811 27.52 -8.75 -3.60
N GLY A 812 28.46 -8.56 -2.68
CA GLY A 812 28.16 -8.33 -1.27
C GLY A 812 27.48 -6.99 -1.03
N GLU A 813 27.98 -5.91 -1.62
CA GLU A 813 27.39 -4.57 -1.51
C GLU A 813 25.99 -4.52 -2.09
N ARG A 814 25.78 -5.14 -3.26
CA ARG A 814 24.44 -5.23 -3.88
C ARG A 814 23.46 -5.98 -2.97
N THR A 815 23.88 -7.13 -2.42
CA THR A 815 23.05 -7.93 -1.52
C THR A 815 22.73 -7.18 -0.22
N ALA A 816 23.72 -6.47 0.37
CA ALA A 816 23.53 -5.67 1.57
C ALA A 816 22.58 -4.50 1.34
N GLY A 817 22.72 -3.79 0.20
CA GLY A 817 21.81 -2.71 -0.18
C GLY A 817 20.37 -3.20 -0.35
N MET A 818 20.18 -4.34 -1.01
CA MET A 818 18.86 -4.95 -1.17
C MET A 818 18.27 -5.46 0.14
N LEU A 819 19.09 -6.01 1.02
CA LEU A 819 18.64 -6.45 2.35
C LEU A 819 18.16 -5.24 3.18
N GLY A 820 18.92 -4.14 3.21
CA GLY A 820 18.51 -2.92 3.89
C GLY A 820 17.17 -2.39 3.35
N LEU A 821 16.99 -2.41 2.02
CA LEU A 821 15.74 -2.05 1.38
C LEU A 821 14.57 -2.93 1.82
N LEU A 822 14.74 -4.25 1.79
CA LEU A 822 13.67 -5.19 2.15
C LEU A 822 13.33 -5.14 3.64
N LEU A 823 14.31 -4.87 4.51
CA LEU A 823 14.05 -4.68 5.95
C LEU A 823 13.26 -3.39 6.21
N ALA A 824 13.53 -2.33 5.45
CA ALA A 824 12.76 -1.09 5.52
C ALA A 824 11.31 -1.24 5.01
N LEU A 825 11.02 -2.27 4.19
CA LEU A 825 9.66 -2.58 3.71
C LEU A 825 8.78 -3.25 4.76
N ASN A 826 9.36 -3.81 5.83
CA ASN A 826 8.65 -4.64 6.80
C ASN A 826 7.97 -3.86 7.92
N ASP A 827 7.89 -2.53 7.86
CA ASP A 827 7.10 -1.68 8.77
C ASP A 827 5.59 -1.69 8.45
N ILE A 828 5.14 -2.69 7.68
CA ILE A 828 3.72 -2.85 7.32
C ILE A 828 3.18 -4.16 7.88
#